data_9de0cc6b34e8ca3a20f315d49f6d2bba
#
_entry.id   9de0cc6b34e8ca3a20f315d49f6d2bba
#
_cell.length_a   1.000
_cell.length_b   1.000
_cell.length_c   1.000
_cell.angle_alpha   90.00
_cell.angle_beta   90.00
_cell.angle_gamma   90.00
#
_symmetry.space_group_name_H-M   'P 1'
#
loop_
_entity.id
_entity.type
_entity.pdbx_description
1 polymer ?
#
loop_
_entity_poly.entity_id
_entity_poly.type
_entity_poly.pdbx_seq_one_letter_code
_entity_poly.pdbx_strand_id
1 'polypeptide(L)'
;MKKLSFLFFLLVASITAFAANVTAGKKAAPLRAAAKMPTFCSETDANPQYYIVTFNRSGTCMSESTNGTDNCIRLYNSTGDASQQWKLVGTQDNFQFVNKNGNYAVVSSESIYTSEGGTNPNPIRASKSAQPGGYKLVVSSCMDNGAGFEVIANSKSGNNYMNLWGDPRGGNTIGFWKVGDQNNVVSFTNPGAMNGALDYKTVGVTGYSPTNMLTLWYDEPATTAQLYSGGQGYSNWMEYALPIGDGQFGASLFGGAYKDEIQFNEKTLWSGTAARSPYGGKGYGKYENFGSVFAEDLSGCCGTTDETAATGYLRQLDLTTATGLTQFTSPEGVTYTRQYIASNPARVVAAHYAADAKGKISMRFTLVPGSVLTSNVTYENEEAKFNGKLDLISYSAVMKVIPNGGTVETTEEGITVTDADEVLVILAGGTDYDISSPTYIANTSSLVSDVEARATAAADKGWRALYDEHLADYASLFGRLDFHLDGTANTLPTNKLIDTYNSGNGDNALMLEQLYFAYGRYLEIASSRGVDLPSNLQGIWSNMVQPAWNADIHSNINVQMNYWPAEPTNLSEMHLPFLNYIWNLAENHTEWKQWAQMQGQDRGWTCFTENNIFGGVSSFKNNYVIANAWYASHLWQHYRYTLDRDYLKRVFPAMLSASQFW
;
A
#
# COMPACT_ATOMS: atom_id res chain seq x y z
N MET A 1 17.49 4.25 -28.41
CA MET A 1 16.48 4.11 -27.36
C MET A 1 15.96 5.42 -26.75
N LYS A 2 16.56 6.58 -27.06
CA LYS A 2 16.05 7.92 -26.61
C LYS A 2 14.79 8.44 -27.31
N LYS A 3 14.15 7.69 -28.22
CA LYS A 3 12.96 8.12 -28.99
C LYS A 3 11.65 7.43 -28.55
N LEU A 4 11.69 6.45 -27.65
CA LEU A 4 10.46 5.78 -27.17
C LEU A 4 9.87 6.45 -25.92
N SER A 5 10.66 7.20 -25.16
CA SER A 5 10.17 7.93 -23.98
C SER A 5 9.37 9.20 -24.30
N PHE A 6 9.44 9.69 -25.53
CA PHE A 6 8.80 10.96 -25.91
C PHE A 6 7.35 10.81 -26.44
N LEU A 7 6.92 9.59 -26.76
CA LEU A 7 5.55 9.36 -27.26
C LEU A 7 4.52 9.13 -26.13
N PHE A 8 4.99 8.88 -24.89
CA PHE A 8 4.11 8.70 -23.72
C PHE A 8 3.68 10.04 -23.09
N PHE A 9 4.36 11.14 -23.39
CA PHE A 9 4.14 12.46 -22.78
C PHE A 9 3.09 13.34 -23.47
N LEU A 10 2.57 12.97 -24.63
CA LEU A 10 1.70 13.85 -25.44
C LEU A 10 0.19 13.51 -25.38
N LEU A 11 -0.24 12.54 -24.54
CA LEU A 11 -1.66 12.16 -24.45
C LEU A 11 -2.37 12.57 -23.15
N VAL A 12 -1.74 13.33 -22.26
CA VAL A 12 -2.32 13.71 -20.94
C VAL A 12 -2.73 15.18 -20.83
N ALA A 13 -2.46 16.00 -21.83
CA ALA A 13 -2.77 17.43 -21.77
C ALA A 13 -3.98 17.81 -22.63
N SER A 14 -5.18 17.40 -22.23
CA SER A 14 -6.44 18.12 -22.55
C SER A 14 -7.62 17.37 -21.92
N ILE A 15 -8.21 17.87 -20.86
CA ILE A 15 -9.64 17.89 -20.54
C ILE A 15 -9.80 18.59 -19.19
N THR A 16 -9.98 19.90 -19.22
CA THR A 16 -10.72 20.64 -18.19
C THR A 16 -12.10 20.98 -18.76
N ALA A 17 -13.10 20.95 -17.86
CA ALA A 17 -14.45 21.50 -17.96
C ALA A 17 -15.52 20.64 -18.66
N PHE A 18 -16.41 20.08 -17.84
CA PHE A 18 -17.84 20.42 -17.89
C PHE A 18 -18.54 19.92 -16.61
N ALA A 19 -18.93 20.87 -15.74
CA ALA A 19 -19.89 20.63 -14.69
C ALA A 19 -21.28 21.01 -15.21
N ALA A 20 -22.25 20.09 -15.13
CA ALA A 20 -23.67 20.43 -15.27
C ALA A 20 -24.47 19.72 -14.17
N ASN A 21 -25.25 20.53 -13.46
CA ASN A 21 -26.19 20.17 -12.40
C ASN A 21 -27.23 19.13 -12.83
N VAL A 22 -27.42 18.10 -11.99
CA VAL A 22 -28.72 17.44 -11.88
C VAL A 22 -29.00 17.19 -10.39
N THR A 23 -30.00 17.87 -9.88
CA THR A 23 -30.63 17.61 -8.59
C THR A 23 -31.57 16.41 -8.72
N ALA A 24 -31.29 15.30 -8.08
CA ALA A 24 -32.22 14.22 -7.84
C ALA A 24 -32.08 13.73 -6.39
N GLY A 25 -33.23 13.52 -5.75
CA GLY A 25 -33.39 13.31 -4.31
C GLY A 25 -32.54 12.17 -3.71
N LYS A 26 -31.82 12.50 -2.67
CA LYS A 26 -30.97 11.59 -1.91
C LYS A 26 -31.80 10.74 -0.94
N LYS A 27 -31.81 9.42 -1.14
CA LYS A 27 -32.06 8.46 -0.04
C LYS A 27 -30.80 8.43 0.83
N ALA A 28 -30.97 8.57 2.15
CA ALA A 28 -29.87 8.52 3.11
C ALA A 28 -29.10 7.21 2.99
N ALA A 29 -27.80 7.30 2.71
CA ALA A 29 -26.88 6.20 2.80
C ALA A 29 -26.61 5.84 4.27
N PRO A 30 -26.27 4.58 4.63
CA PRO A 30 -25.95 4.22 6.00
C PRO A 30 -24.74 5.06 6.48
N LEU A 31 -24.84 5.55 7.71
CA LEU A 31 -23.83 6.36 8.37
C LEU A 31 -22.50 5.59 8.42
N ARG A 32 -21.49 6.07 7.70
CA ARG A 32 -20.09 5.71 7.98
C ARG A 32 -19.76 6.13 9.42
N ALA A 33 -18.94 5.34 10.12
CA ALA A 33 -18.44 5.72 11.43
C ALA A 33 -17.87 7.15 11.34
N ALA A 34 -18.37 8.04 12.18
CA ALA A 34 -17.93 9.44 12.18
C ALA A 34 -16.43 9.45 12.53
N ALA A 35 -15.62 10.23 11.79
CA ALA A 35 -14.24 10.48 12.15
C ALA A 35 -14.18 10.98 13.59
N LYS A 36 -13.31 10.40 14.42
CA LYS A 36 -13.19 10.80 15.84
C LYS A 36 -12.71 12.25 15.88
N MET A 37 -13.49 13.09 16.56
CA MET A 37 -13.14 14.49 16.74
C MET A 37 -11.79 14.62 17.48
N PRO A 38 -10.82 15.41 16.96
CA PRO A 38 -9.57 15.64 17.66
C PRO A 38 -9.79 16.42 18.97
N THR A 39 -8.90 16.23 19.92
CA THR A 39 -8.92 16.92 21.21
C THR A 39 -8.32 18.31 21.07
N PHE A 40 -8.98 19.31 21.64
CA PHE A 40 -8.49 20.67 21.74
C PHE A 40 -7.88 20.89 23.14
N CYS A 41 -6.79 21.65 23.21
CA CYS A 41 -6.06 21.94 24.44
C CYS A 41 -6.00 23.46 24.72
N SER A 42 -5.57 23.85 25.92
CA SER A 42 -5.17 25.23 26.22
C SER A 42 -3.71 25.49 25.84
N GLU A 43 -3.29 26.75 25.75
CA GLU A 43 -1.89 27.10 25.50
C GLU A 43 -0.95 26.57 26.59
N THR A 44 -1.43 26.51 27.82
CA THR A 44 -0.66 26.11 29.02
C THR A 44 -0.79 24.65 29.39
N ASP A 45 -1.43 23.85 28.53
CA ASP A 45 -1.56 22.41 28.75
C ASP A 45 -0.18 21.75 28.78
N ALA A 46 0.15 21.11 29.89
CA ALA A 46 1.46 20.47 30.10
C ALA A 46 1.63 19.19 29.26
N ASN A 47 0.53 18.52 28.92
CA ASN A 47 0.51 17.27 28.14
C ASN A 47 -0.50 17.32 26.99
N PRO A 48 -0.34 18.24 26.02
CA PRO A 48 -1.28 18.38 24.92
C PRO A 48 -1.21 17.18 23.97
N GLN A 49 -2.37 16.76 23.45
CA GLN A 49 -2.42 15.80 22.37
C GLN A 49 -1.91 16.44 21.08
N TYR A 50 -0.93 15.82 20.44
CA TYR A 50 -0.46 16.20 19.10
C TYR A 50 -1.09 15.30 18.03
N TYR A 51 -1.21 15.84 16.82
CA TYR A 51 -1.75 15.17 15.64
C TYR A 51 -0.88 15.40 14.42
N ILE A 52 -0.84 14.43 13.55
CA ILE A 52 -0.43 14.62 12.16
C ILE A 52 -1.70 14.99 11.37
N VAL A 53 -1.65 16.10 10.64
CA VAL A 53 -2.77 16.60 9.83
C VAL A 53 -2.53 16.19 8.38
N THR A 54 -3.24 15.16 7.93
CA THR A 54 -3.07 14.57 6.59
C THR A 54 -4.20 14.99 5.66
N PHE A 55 -3.86 15.43 4.46
CA PHE A 55 -4.82 15.67 3.39
C PHE A 55 -5.20 14.35 2.73
N ASN A 56 -6.47 13.94 2.87
CA ASN A 56 -6.92 12.59 2.52
C ASN A 56 -6.71 12.23 1.05
N ARG A 57 -6.80 13.20 0.14
CA ARG A 57 -6.62 12.94 -1.28
C ARG A 57 -5.18 12.63 -1.68
N SER A 58 -4.21 13.31 -1.07
CA SER A 58 -2.78 13.10 -1.38
C SER A 58 -2.09 12.09 -0.47
N GLY A 59 -2.65 11.85 0.73
CA GLY A 59 -1.97 11.09 1.78
C GLY A 59 -0.77 11.82 2.40
N THR A 60 -0.52 13.08 2.00
CA THR A 60 0.57 13.89 2.51
C THR A 60 0.12 14.75 3.68
N CYS A 61 1.02 15.08 4.58
CA CYS A 61 0.71 15.80 5.81
C CYS A 61 1.33 17.21 5.85
N MET A 62 0.69 18.03 6.67
CA MET A 62 1.08 19.41 6.93
C MET A 62 2.41 19.46 7.69
N SER A 63 3.43 20.08 7.09
CA SER A 63 4.80 20.16 7.62
C SER A 63 5.36 21.57 7.52
N GLU A 64 6.01 22.02 8.58
CA GLU A 64 6.87 23.21 8.49
C GLU A 64 8.10 22.88 7.65
N SER A 65 8.27 23.57 6.52
CA SER A 65 9.40 23.33 5.62
C SER A 65 10.71 23.86 6.21
N THR A 66 11.72 23.01 6.28
CA THR A 66 13.07 23.38 6.66
C THR A 66 13.93 23.79 5.46
N ASN A 67 13.47 23.55 4.22
CA ASN A 67 14.26 23.69 3.00
C ASN A 67 13.98 24.99 2.22
N GLY A 68 13.21 25.92 2.78
CA GLY A 68 12.84 27.16 2.10
C GLY A 68 13.16 28.40 2.91
N THR A 69 13.52 29.47 2.23
CA THR A 69 13.66 30.81 2.81
C THR A 69 12.33 31.50 3.05
N ASP A 70 11.20 30.85 2.68
CA ASP A 70 9.86 31.42 2.65
C ASP A 70 8.97 31.05 3.84
N ASN A 71 9.44 30.21 4.76
CA ASN A 71 8.73 29.71 5.94
C ASN A 71 7.33 29.10 5.62
N CYS A 72 7.10 28.66 4.40
CA CYS A 72 5.82 28.06 4.03
C CYS A 72 5.61 26.70 4.68
N ILE A 73 4.38 26.46 5.15
CA ILE A 73 3.93 25.13 5.51
C ILE A 73 3.53 24.42 4.23
N ARG A 74 4.17 23.28 4.00
CA ARG A 74 4.00 22.47 2.80
C ARG A 74 3.47 21.08 3.13
N LEU A 75 3.14 20.34 2.10
CA LEU A 75 2.67 18.97 2.22
C LEU A 75 3.80 18.01 1.84
N TYR A 76 4.17 17.16 2.78
CA TYR A 76 5.18 16.12 2.64
C TYR A 76 4.64 14.78 3.11
N ASN A 77 5.33 13.70 2.78
CA ASN A 77 5.08 12.42 3.41
C ASN A 77 5.28 12.52 4.92
N SER A 78 4.55 11.70 5.67
CA SER A 78 4.65 11.72 7.11
C SER A 78 5.99 11.13 7.56
N THR A 79 6.75 11.89 8.32
CA THR A 79 7.96 11.45 9.04
C THR A 79 7.70 11.35 10.54
N GLY A 80 6.60 11.95 11.02
CA GLY A 80 6.28 12.02 12.43
C GLY A 80 7.16 12.96 13.27
N ASP A 81 8.07 13.72 12.62
CA ASP A 81 8.95 14.66 13.34
C ASP A 81 8.19 15.86 13.93
N ALA A 82 8.87 16.67 14.74
CA ALA A 82 8.29 17.80 15.45
C ALA A 82 7.66 18.87 14.52
N SER A 83 8.14 18.99 13.27
CA SER A 83 7.63 19.93 12.27
C SER A 83 6.26 19.53 11.72
N GLN A 84 5.91 18.25 11.86
CA GLN A 84 4.65 17.66 11.38
C GLN A 84 3.64 17.40 12.49
N GLN A 85 4.03 17.51 13.76
CA GLN A 85 3.17 17.28 14.91
C GLN A 85 2.49 18.57 15.35
N TRP A 86 1.16 18.64 15.24
CA TRP A 86 0.35 19.81 15.51
C TRP A 86 -0.63 19.60 16.65
N LYS A 87 -0.64 20.47 17.64
CA LYS A 87 -1.71 20.57 18.64
C LYS A 87 -2.73 21.61 18.22
N LEU A 88 -3.97 21.44 18.67
CA LEU A 88 -5.10 22.33 18.39
C LEU A 88 -5.38 23.13 19.66
N VAL A 89 -4.95 24.40 19.68
CA VAL A 89 -5.09 25.27 20.86
C VAL A 89 -6.35 26.11 20.73
N GLY A 90 -7.33 25.90 21.59
CA GLY A 90 -8.60 26.61 21.57
C GLY A 90 -9.83 25.70 21.60
N THR A 91 -10.82 25.97 20.76
CA THR A 91 -12.07 25.21 20.65
C THR A 91 -12.33 24.82 19.19
N GLN A 92 -13.31 23.96 18.96
CA GLN A 92 -13.69 23.53 17.61
C GLN A 92 -14.03 24.71 16.68
N ASP A 93 -14.65 25.75 17.19
CA ASP A 93 -15.08 26.93 16.41
C ASP A 93 -13.99 28.01 16.28
N ASN A 94 -12.99 27.96 17.15
CA ASN A 94 -11.85 28.90 17.14
C ASN A 94 -10.61 28.28 17.75
N PHE A 95 -9.71 27.75 16.93
CA PHE A 95 -8.45 27.15 17.36
C PHE A 95 -7.26 27.63 16.55
N GLN A 96 -6.08 27.34 17.06
CA GLN A 96 -4.79 27.55 16.40
C GLN A 96 -4.13 26.21 16.17
N PHE A 97 -3.50 26.04 15.03
CA PHE A 97 -2.48 25.00 14.85
C PHE A 97 -1.16 25.48 15.42
N VAL A 98 -0.61 24.72 16.36
CA VAL A 98 0.72 24.99 16.93
C VAL A 98 1.56 23.73 16.82
N ASN A 99 2.66 23.77 16.08
CA ASN A 99 3.51 22.59 15.95
C ASN A 99 4.37 22.37 17.21
N LYS A 100 5.03 21.24 17.28
CA LYS A 100 5.85 20.85 18.43
C LYS A 100 7.09 21.74 18.60
N ASN A 101 7.49 22.47 17.54
CA ASN A 101 8.53 23.50 17.58
C ASN A 101 8.03 24.86 18.11
N GLY A 102 6.75 24.96 18.45
CA GLY A 102 6.11 26.18 18.98
C GLY A 102 5.80 27.22 17.90
N ASN A 103 5.66 26.84 16.63
CA ASN A 103 5.28 27.73 15.55
C ASN A 103 3.79 27.56 15.21
N TYR A 104 3.11 28.68 14.96
CA TYR A 104 1.72 28.73 14.52
C TYR A 104 1.63 28.60 13.00
N ALA A 105 0.58 27.94 12.51
CA ALA A 105 0.20 28.00 11.11
C ALA A 105 -0.65 29.23 10.84
N VAL A 106 -0.18 30.16 10.01
CA VAL A 106 -0.86 31.42 9.73
C VAL A 106 -1.08 31.64 8.23
N VAL A 107 -2.22 32.24 7.87
CA VAL A 107 -2.53 32.63 6.50
C VAL A 107 -1.70 33.84 6.11
N SER A 108 -0.92 33.74 5.05
CA SER A 108 -0.11 34.83 4.51
C SER A 108 -0.89 35.63 3.47
N SER A 109 -0.66 36.94 3.42
CA SER A 109 -1.11 37.80 2.31
C SER A 109 -0.11 37.82 1.13
N GLU A 110 1.09 37.29 1.32
CA GLU A 110 2.12 37.21 0.28
C GLU A 110 1.96 35.91 -0.51
N SER A 111 1.72 36.03 -1.80
CA SER A 111 1.59 34.90 -2.70
C SER A 111 2.93 34.18 -2.91
N ILE A 112 2.87 32.90 -3.21
CA ILE A 112 4.04 32.12 -3.64
C ILE A 112 3.78 31.42 -4.97
N TYR A 113 4.83 31.18 -5.71
CA TYR A 113 4.81 30.40 -6.94
C TYR A 113 4.77 28.92 -6.61
N THR A 114 3.92 28.16 -7.29
CA THR A 114 3.85 26.70 -7.16
C THR A 114 4.65 26.04 -8.29
N SER A 115 5.12 24.82 -8.07
CA SER A 115 5.95 24.07 -9.03
C SER A 115 5.25 23.80 -10.38
N GLU A 116 3.94 23.98 -10.47
CA GLU A 116 3.15 23.81 -11.70
C GLU A 116 2.83 25.12 -12.45
N GLY A 117 3.54 26.18 -12.16
CA GLY A 117 3.35 27.46 -12.84
C GLY A 117 2.13 28.26 -12.38
N GLY A 118 1.48 27.84 -11.29
CA GLY A 118 0.40 28.57 -10.64
C GLY A 118 0.91 29.48 -9.52
N THR A 119 0.04 30.32 -9.01
CA THR A 119 0.32 31.18 -7.86
C THR A 119 -0.67 30.87 -6.75
N ASN A 120 -0.18 30.49 -5.57
CA ASN A 120 -1.00 30.43 -4.36
C ASN A 120 -1.07 31.82 -3.73
N PRO A 121 -2.24 32.51 -3.77
CA PRO A 121 -2.36 33.88 -3.32
C PRO A 121 -2.35 34.02 -1.80
N ASN A 122 -2.65 32.96 -1.08
CA ASN A 122 -2.74 32.96 0.38
C ASN A 122 -2.16 31.66 0.96
N PRO A 123 -0.86 31.42 0.89
CA PRO A 123 -0.25 30.22 1.48
C PRO A 123 -0.28 30.27 3.00
N ILE A 124 -0.22 29.11 3.64
CA ILE A 124 -0.01 29.01 5.08
C ILE A 124 1.49 29.05 5.37
N ARG A 125 1.90 29.86 6.35
CA ARG A 125 3.29 29.99 6.78
C ARG A 125 3.44 29.72 8.26
N ALA A 126 4.63 29.31 8.67
CA ALA A 126 5.02 29.20 10.07
C ALA A 126 5.29 30.60 10.66
N SER A 127 4.79 30.87 11.86
CA SER A 127 4.91 32.15 12.56
C SER A 127 5.07 31.96 14.06
N LYS A 128 5.74 32.89 14.72
CA LYS A 128 5.76 32.97 16.19
C LYS A 128 4.49 33.61 16.77
N SER A 129 3.61 34.16 15.94
CA SER A 129 2.36 34.80 16.34
C SER A 129 1.16 33.99 15.83
N ALA A 130 0.10 33.94 16.62
CA ALA A 130 -1.15 33.22 16.30
C ALA A 130 -1.87 33.78 15.06
N GLN A 131 -2.64 32.93 14.39
CA GLN A 131 -3.52 33.29 13.28
C GLN A 131 -4.63 34.25 13.76
N PRO A 132 -4.76 35.45 13.18
CA PRO A 132 -5.90 36.31 13.48
C PRO A 132 -7.24 35.61 13.21
N GLY A 133 -8.14 35.61 14.21
CA GLY A 133 -9.45 34.96 14.12
C GLY A 133 -9.42 33.42 14.21
N GLY A 134 -8.25 32.78 14.19
CA GLY A 134 -8.11 31.31 14.29
C GLY A 134 -8.75 30.53 13.13
N TYR A 135 -8.93 29.23 13.37
CA TYR A 135 -9.54 28.26 12.47
C TYR A 135 -10.80 27.63 13.10
N LYS A 136 -11.69 27.14 12.27
CA LYS A 136 -12.86 26.33 12.65
C LYS A 136 -12.76 24.95 12.01
N LEU A 137 -13.12 23.89 12.76
CA LEU A 137 -13.18 22.53 12.30
C LEU A 137 -14.61 22.07 12.08
N VAL A 138 -14.91 21.54 10.90
CA VAL A 138 -16.21 20.96 10.55
C VAL A 138 -16.07 19.54 10.02
N VAL A 139 -17.07 18.70 10.24
CA VAL A 139 -17.10 17.37 9.61
C VAL A 139 -17.30 17.54 8.12
N SER A 140 -16.46 16.90 7.32
CA SER A 140 -16.51 17.03 5.87
C SER A 140 -17.82 16.47 5.31
N SER A 141 -18.41 17.23 4.39
CA SER A 141 -19.54 16.79 3.57
C SER A 141 -19.08 16.09 2.27
N CYS A 142 -17.79 16.09 2.00
CA CYS A 142 -17.19 15.52 0.80
C CYS A 142 -16.99 14.00 0.98
N MET A 143 -17.96 13.22 0.54
CA MET A 143 -18.06 11.76 0.79
C MET A 143 -17.08 10.91 -0.01
N ASP A 144 -16.48 11.46 -1.08
CA ASP A 144 -15.69 10.67 -2.05
C ASP A 144 -14.27 10.31 -1.54
N ASN A 145 -13.79 11.00 -0.49
CA ASN A 145 -12.45 10.81 0.10
C ASN A 145 -12.46 10.27 1.54
N GLY A 146 -13.51 9.56 1.93
CA GLY A 146 -13.61 8.97 3.26
C GLY A 146 -14.14 9.91 4.34
N ALA A 147 -14.25 9.42 5.57
CA ALA A 147 -14.61 10.24 6.73
C ALA A 147 -13.43 11.16 7.07
N GLY A 148 -13.69 12.45 7.27
CA GLY A 148 -12.66 13.43 7.58
C GLY A 148 -13.25 14.76 7.99
N PHE A 149 -12.39 15.76 8.10
CA PHE A 149 -12.73 17.09 8.50
C PHE A 149 -12.35 18.10 7.42
N GLU A 150 -12.99 19.26 7.44
CA GLU A 150 -12.57 20.45 6.69
C GLU A 150 -12.21 21.55 7.69
N VAL A 151 -11.13 22.28 7.39
CA VAL A 151 -10.61 23.37 8.22
C VAL A 151 -10.93 24.70 7.55
N ILE A 152 -11.57 25.59 8.27
CA ILE A 152 -12.01 26.92 7.79
C ILE A 152 -11.17 28.00 8.48
N ALA A 153 -10.57 28.90 7.71
CA ALA A 153 -9.91 30.09 8.27
C ALA A 153 -10.96 31.17 8.57
N ASN A 154 -11.16 31.47 9.85
CA ASN A 154 -12.18 32.45 10.31
C ASN A 154 -11.90 33.87 9.82
N SER A 155 -10.65 34.22 9.54
CA SER A 155 -10.23 35.53 9.03
C SER A 155 -10.54 35.77 7.55
N LYS A 156 -11.01 34.76 6.81
CA LYS A 156 -11.26 34.83 5.37
C LYS A 156 -12.75 34.78 5.05
N SER A 157 -13.16 35.55 4.04
CA SER A 157 -14.50 35.48 3.42
C SER A 157 -14.39 34.79 2.04
N GLY A 158 -15.41 34.03 1.64
CA GLY A 158 -15.47 33.36 0.35
C GLY A 158 -14.71 32.04 0.37
N ASN A 159 -13.63 31.91 -0.42
CA ASN A 159 -12.77 30.73 -0.47
C ASN A 159 -11.93 30.63 0.82
N ASN A 160 -12.47 30.03 1.86
CA ASN A 160 -11.90 29.99 3.20
C ASN A 160 -11.64 28.58 3.75
N TYR A 161 -11.94 27.54 2.98
CA TYR A 161 -11.64 26.16 3.32
C TYR A 161 -10.18 25.84 2.97
N MET A 162 -9.43 25.35 3.96
CA MET A 162 -8.05 24.89 3.77
C MET A 162 -8.02 23.82 2.69
N ASN A 163 -7.17 23.97 1.70
CA ASN A 163 -7.17 23.16 0.49
C ASN A 163 -5.74 22.83 0.07
N LEU A 164 -5.57 21.62 -0.44
CA LEU A 164 -4.35 21.22 -1.13
C LEU A 164 -4.25 22.04 -2.42
N TRP A 165 -3.27 22.93 -2.50
CA TRP A 165 -3.09 23.85 -3.61
C TRP A 165 -1.96 23.39 -4.54
N GLY A 166 -2.31 23.05 -5.77
CA GLY A 166 -1.40 22.52 -6.78
C GLY A 166 -1.57 21.01 -7.01
N ASP A 167 -0.49 20.33 -7.34
CA ASP A 167 -0.48 18.90 -7.61
C ASP A 167 -0.71 18.07 -6.32
N PRO A 168 -1.57 17.04 -6.35
CA PRO A 168 -1.79 16.16 -5.19
C PRO A 168 -0.60 15.27 -4.80
N ARG A 169 0.56 15.44 -5.41
CA ARG A 169 1.75 14.59 -5.25
C ARG A 169 2.72 14.96 -4.13
N GLY A 170 2.40 15.93 -3.28
CA GLY A 170 3.29 16.35 -2.19
C GLY A 170 4.27 17.47 -2.58
N GLY A 171 4.94 18.05 -1.62
CA GLY A 171 5.77 19.25 -1.81
C GLY A 171 4.98 20.51 -2.14
N ASN A 172 3.67 20.43 -2.19
CA ASN A 172 2.75 21.51 -2.51
C ASN A 172 2.46 22.39 -1.30
N THR A 173 1.96 23.57 -1.59
CA THR A 173 1.53 24.50 -0.56
C THR A 173 0.10 24.25 -0.15
N ILE A 174 -0.26 24.73 1.03
CA ILE A 174 -1.64 24.75 1.49
C ILE A 174 -2.22 26.12 1.18
N GLY A 175 -3.35 26.14 0.49
CA GLY A 175 -4.09 27.35 0.15
C GLY A 175 -5.54 27.28 0.66
N PHE A 176 -6.46 28.03 -0.01
CA PHE A 176 -7.86 28.07 0.37
C PHE A 176 -8.76 27.98 -0.85
N TRP A 177 -9.86 27.25 -0.75
CA TRP A 177 -10.80 27.02 -1.81
C TRP A 177 -12.26 27.04 -1.29
N LYS A 178 -13.21 26.83 -2.17
CA LYS A 178 -14.64 26.76 -1.84
C LYS A 178 -15.00 25.48 -1.09
N VAL A 179 -16.12 25.48 -0.39
CA VAL A 179 -16.72 24.33 0.26
C VAL A 179 -16.97 23.16 -0.71
N GLY A 180 -16.81 21.93 -0.22
CA GLY A 180 -17.14 20.71 -0.96
C GLY A 180 -16.13 20.30 -2.02
N ASP A 181 -14.91 20.81 -1.97
CA ASP A 181 -13.79 20.33 -2.79
C ASP A 181 -13.10 19.15 -2.08
N GLN A 182 -12.82 18.10 -2.84
CA GLN A 182 -12.18 16.89 -2.30
C GLN A 182 -10.78 17.16 -1.73
N ASN A 183 -10.11 18.21 -2.19
CA ASN A 183 -8.81 18.61 -1.68
C ASN A 183 -8.87 19.32 -0.31
N ASN A 184 -10.07 19.58 0.22
CA ASN A 184 -10.24 20.19 1.54
C ASN A 184 -10.18 19.17 2.68
N VAL A 185 -10.39 17.88 2.39
CA VAL A 185 -10.61 16.86 3.42
C VAL A 185 -9.29 16.48 4.10
N VAL A 186 -9.27 16.65 5.42
CA VAL A 186 -8.12 16.30 6.27
C VAL A 186 -8.53 15.29 7.34
N SER A 187 -7.56 14.49 7.79
CA SER A 187 -7.65 13.60 8.93
C SER A 187 -6.65 13.99 9.99
N PHE A 188 -7.00 13.73 11.24
CA PHE A 188 -6.14 13.92 12.42
C PHE A 188 -5.79 12.55 12.97
N THR A 189 -4.50 12.21 12.92
CA THR A 189 -4.00 10.93 13.41
C THR A 189 -2.99 11.15 14.52
N ASN A 190 -2.97 10.23 15.48
CA ASN A 190 -1.99 10.27 16.55
C ASN A 190 -0.58 10.08 15.93
N PRO A 191 0.44 10.88 16.27
CA PRO A 191 1.80 10.68 15.80
C PRO A 191 2.35 9.28 16.03
N GLY A 192 1.95 8.61 17.12
CA GLY A 192 2.30 7.23 17.40
C GLY A 192 1.65 6.19 16.49
N ALA A 193 0.58 6.57 15.75
CA ALA A 193 -0.16 5.69 14.84
C ALA A 193 0.17 5.94 13.36
N MET A 194 1.11 6.83 13.07
CA MET A 194 1.49 7.17 11.70
C MET A 194 2.75 6.45 11.26
N ASN A 195 2.80 6.11 9.97
CA ASN A 195 3.89 5.52 9.22
C ASN A 195 5.07 6.49 9.08
N GLY A 196 5.70 6.83 10.15
CA GLY A 196 6.97 7.52 10.13
C GLY A 196 7.83 6.73 11.06
N ALA A 197 8.69 5.87 10.53
CA ALA A 197 9.85 5.54 11.32
C ALA A 197 10.41 6.86 11.82
N LEU A 198 10.48 7.03 13.12
CA LEU A 198 11.39 8.01 13.67
C LEU A 198 12.74 7.59 13.12
N ASP A 199 13.29 8.39 12.18
CA ASP A 199 14.54 8.10 11.52
C ASP A 199 15.66 8.29 12.55
N TYR A 200 15.86 7.26 13.36
CA TYR A 200 17.13 7.14 14.07
C TYR A 200 18.17 6.80 13.01
N LYS A 201 19.25 7.58 12.97
CA LYS A 201 20.36 7.30 12.06
C LYS A 201 20.85 5.87 12.26
N THR A 202 20.79 5.10 11.22
CA THR A 202 21.47 3.82 11.14
C THR A 202 22.73 3.99 10.31
N VAL A 203 23.81 3.34 10.71
CA VAL A 203 25.03 3.23 9.92
C VAL A 203 24.97 1.92 9.16
N GLY A 204 24.95 1.98 7.85
CA GLY A 204 24.88 0.83 6.97
C GLY A 204 26.07 -0.11 7.10
N VAL A 205 25.86 -1.36 6.74
CA VAL A 205 26.91 -2.36 6.64
C VAL A 205 27.93 -1.96 5.57
N THR A 206 29.21 -2.25 5.82
CA THR A 206 30.30 -1.99 4.87
C THR A 206 30.91 -3.31 4.39
N GLY A 207 31.27 -3.38 3.10
CA GLY A 207 31.91 -4.56 2.51
C GLY A 207 31.02 -5.79 2.48
N TYR A 208 29.69 -5.61 2.51
CA TYR A 208 28.73 -6.71 2.45
C TYR A 208 28.60 -7.25 1.02
N SER A 209 28.44 -8.55 0.92
CA SER A 209 27.99 -9.24 -0.28
C SER A 209 27.03 -10.35 0.15
N PRO A 210 25.81 -10.41 -0.40
CA PRO A 210 24.86 -11.45 -0.02
C PRO A 210 25.38 -12.84 -0.40
N THR A 211 25.05 -13.84 0.40
CA THR A 211 25.40 -15.24 0.13
C THR A 211 24.78 -15.72 -1.17
N ASN A 212 23.53 -15.33 -1.43
CA ASN A 212 22.85 -15.56 -2.71
C ASN A 212 22.94 -14.32 -3.58
N MET A 213 23.53 -14.43 -4.77
CA MET A 213 23.67 -13.29 -5.69
C MET A 213 22.34 -12.70 -6.10
N LEU A 214 21.27 -13.52 -6.18
CA LEU A 214 19.91 -13.06 -6.50
C LEU A 214 19.21 -12.50 -5.25
N THR A 215 19.82 -11.47 -4.66
CA THR A 215 19.31 -10.78 -3.46
C THR A 215 19.25 -9.28 -3.71
N LEU A 216 18.07 -8.68 -3.51
CA LEU A 216 17.95 -7.23 -3.38
C LEU A 216 18.38 -6.85 -1.96
N TRP A 217 19.29 -5.88 -1.82
CA TRP A 217 19.77 -5.48 -0.51
C TRP A 217 20.08 -3.97 -0.43
N TYR A 218 20.00 -3.43 0.78
CA TYR A 218 20.14 -2.01 1.09
C TYR A 218 20.88 -1.83 2.40
N ASP A 219 21.69 -0.79 2.48
CA ASP A 219 22.45 -0.38 3.65
C ASP A 219 21.74 0.72 4.47
N GLU A 220 20.46 0.96 4.16
CA GLU A 220 19.59 1.95 4.82
C GLU A 220 18.15 1.45 4.93
N PRO A 221 17.38 1.86 5.97
CA PRO A 221 15.95 1.56 6.07
C PRO A 221 15.18 2.15 4.88
N ALA A 222 14.01 1.58 4.58
CA ALA A 222 13.05 2.21 3.69
C ALA A 222 12.40 3.38 4.44
N THR A 223 13.08 4.53 4.47
CA THR A 223 12.59 5.68 5.20
C THR A 223 11.54 6.43 4.40
N THR A 224 10.55 6.96 5.10
CA THR A 224 9.57 7.89 4.54
C THR A 224 10.16 9.26 4.26
N ALA A 225 11.40 9.54 4.72
CA ALA A 225 12.07 10.82 4.61
C ALA A 225 12.63 11.13 3.21
N GLN A 226 12.78 10.14 2.35
CA GLN A 226 13.24 10.39 0.99
C GLN A 226 12.10 10.95 0.17
N LEU A 227 12.16 12.24 -0.05
CA LEU A 227 11.19 12.98 -0.87
C LEU A 227 11.27 12.48 -2.31
N TYR A 228 10.12 12.06 -2.82
CA TYR A 228 9.97 11.71 -4.23
C TYR A 228 10.22 12.94 -5.12
N SER A 229 11.20 12.85 -6.01
CA SER A 229 11.52 13.90 -7.00
C SER A 229 10.88 13.70 -8.38
N GLY A 230 10.13 12.61 -8.57
CA GLY A 230 9.57 12.21 -9.86
C GLY A 230 8.04 12.23 -9.92
N GLY A 231 7.52 12.92 -10.82
CA GLY A 231 6.19 13.43 -11.17
C GLY A 231 4.96 12.51 -11.18
N GLN A 232 4.82 11.38 -10.47
CA GLN A 232 3.64 10.50 -10.59
C GLN A 232 2.86 10.22 -9.29
N GLY A 233 3.17 10.87 -8.18
CA GLY A 233 2.36 10.75 -6.95
C GLY A 233 2.44 9.40 -6.22
N TYR A 234 3.44 8.58 -6.51
CA TYR A 234 3.72 7.38 -5.75
C TYR A 234 4.42 7.78 -4.44
N SER A 235 4.02 7.16 -3.34
CA SER A 235 4.69 7.37 -2.06
C SER A 235 6.04 6.66 -2.05
N ASN A 236 7.00 7.14 -1.28
CA ASN A 236 8.28 6.48 -1.03
C ASN A 236 8.11 5.01 -0.62
N TRP A 237 6.96 4.70 -0.03
CA TRP A 237 6.51 3.37 0.29
C TRP A 237 6.67 2.37 -0.86
N MET A 238 6.18 2.69 -2.06
CA MET A 238 6.25 1.77 -3.21
C MET A 238 7.66 1.59 -3.77
N GLU A 239 8.52 2.59 -3.59
CA GLU A 239 9.85 2.59 -4.19
C GLU A 239 10.90 1.92 -3.32
N TYR A 240 10.72 1.93 -2.01
CA TYR A 240 11.75 1.50 -1.06
C TYR A 240 11.39 0.28 -0.23
N ALA A 241 10.10 -0.02 -0.01
CA ALA A 241 9.69 -1.20 0.72
C ALA A 241 9.98 -2.49 -0.07
N LEU A 242 10.28 -3.57 0.63
CA LEU A 242 10.51 -4.88 0.03
C LEU A 242 9.21 -5.70 0.05
N PRO A 243 8.64 -6.06 -1.12
CA PRO A 243 7.40 -6.80 -1.18
C PRO A 243 7.62 -8.30 -0.92
N ILE A 244 6.78 -8.90 -0.07
CA ILE A 244 6.64 -10.35 0.08
C ILE A 244 5.18 -10.75 -0.18
N GLY A 245 4.96 -12.00 -0.65
CA GLY A 245 3.61 -12.45 -0.95
C GLY A 245 3.51 -13.96 -1.13
N ASP A 246 2.33 -14.50 -0.80
CA ASP A 246 1.98 -15.91 -0.98
C ASP A 246 1.18 -16.17 -2.27
N GLY A 247 0.97 -15.11 -3.07
CA GLY A 247 0.16 -15.11 -4.28
C GLY A 247 -1.23 -14.49 -4.11
N GLN A 248 -1.75 -14.42 -2.89
CA GLN A 248 -3.03 -13.81 -2.53
C GLN A 248 -2.91 -12.80 -1.39
N PHE A 249 -2.19 -13.14 -0.34
CA PHE A 249 -1.90 -12.30 0.81
C PHE A 249 -0.44 -11.86 0.78
N GLY A 250 -0.16 -10.59 0.95
CA GLY A 250 1.18 -10.06 0.84
C GLY A 250 1.44 -8.91 1.78
N ALA A 251 2.72 -8.58 1.93
CA ALA A 251 3.15 -7.47 2.75
C ALA A 251 4.32 -6.72 2.11
N SER A 252 4.49 -5.48 2.53
CA SER A 252 5.61 -4.61 2.20
C SER A 252 6.39 -4.33 3.47
N LEU A 253 7.70 -4.59 3.42
CA LEU A 253 8.62 -4.53 4.56
C LEU A 253 9.44 -3.24 4.50
N PHE A 254 9.42 -2.45 5.56
CA PHE A 254 10.17 -1.20 5.64
C PHE A 254 11.56 -1.38 6.28
N GLY A 255 11.69 -2.29 7.22
CA GLY A 255 12.94 -2.58 7.89
C GLY A 255 13.41 -1.47 8.82
N GLY A 256 12.50 -0.72 9.44
CA GLY A 256 12.86 0.29 10.43
C GLY A 256 13.50 -0.34 11.67
N ALA A 257 14.66 0.16 12.12
CA ALA A 257 15.36 -0.41 13.27
C ALA A 257 14.59 -0.17 14.59
N TYR A 258 14.18 1.08 14.84
CA TYR A 258 13.42 1.45 16.04
C TYR A 258 11.94 1.10 15.90
N LYS A 259 11.33 1.50 14.79
CA LYS A 259 9.93 1.23 14.48
C LYS A 259 9.84 0.59 13.12
N ASP A 260 9.53 -0.69 13.11
CA ASP A 260 9.31 -1.45 11.88
C ASP A 260 7.85 -1.38 11.46
N GLU A 261 7.60 -1.44 10.16
CA GLU A 261 6.27 -1.53 9.59
C GLU A 261 6.18 -2.71 8.64
N ILE A 262 5.14 -3.50 8.81
CA ILE A 262 4.71 -4.55 7.89
C ILE A 262 3.34 -4.12 7.36
N GLN A 263 3.30 -3.42 6.22
CA GLN A 263 2.05 -3.08 5.57
C GLN A 263 1.56 -4.29 4.78
N PHE A 264 0.26 -4.61 4.87
CA PHE A 264 -0.27 -5.84 4.27
C PHE A 264 -1.52 -5.61 3.42
N ASN A 265 -1.70 -6.49 2.45
CA ASN A 265 -2.81 -6.51 1.52
C ASN A 265 -3.34 -7.91 1.29
N GLU A 266 -4.59 -7.98 0.88
CA GLU A 266 -5.24 -9.19 0.40
C GLU A 266 -5.87 -8.92 -0.97
N LYS A 267 -5.59 -9.77 -1.97
CA LYS A 267 -5.91 -9.56 -3.39
C LYS A 267 -7.38 -9.30 -3.66
N THR A 268 -8.27 -9.83 -2.84
CA THR A 268 -9.73 -9.74 -3.03
C THR A 268 -10.38 -8.60 -2.25
N LEU A 269 -9.60 -7.80 -1.51
CA LEU A 269 -10.14 -6.68 -0.74
C LEU A 269 -10.46 -5.48 -1.64
N TRP A 270 -11.67 -5.47 -2.19
CA TRP A 270 -12.16 -4.45 -3.11
C TRP A 270 -13.46 -3.83 -2.64
N SER A 271 -13.59 -2.51 -2.80
CA SER A 271 -14.88 -1.81 -2.78
C SER A 271 -15.59 -1.93 -4.13
N GLY A 272 -16.86 -1.54 -4.18
CA GLY A 272 -17.65 -1.54 -5.40
C GLY A 272 -18.43 -2.83 -5.66
N THR A 273 -18.90 -2.97 -6.91
CA THR A 273 -19.82 -4.03 -7.33
C THR A 273 -19.58 -4.40 -8.81
N ALA A 274 -20.36 -5.34 -9.35
CA ALA A 274 -20.39 -5.71 -10.77
C ALA A 274 -21.03 -4.62 -11.68
N ALA A 275 -20.90 -3.36 -11.36
CA ALA A 275 -21.55 -2.27 -12.08
C ALA A 275 -20.65 -1.62 -13.13
N ARG A 276 -21.28 -1.04 -14.16
CA ARG A 276 -20.64 -0.04 -15.01
C ARG A 276 -20.83 1.32 -14.38
N SER A 277 -19.76 1.97 -13.98
CA SER A 277 -19.82 3.22 -13.23
C SER A 277 -18.68 4.15 -13.60
N PRO A 278 -18.82 5.47 -13.39
CA PRO A 278 -17.71 6.40 -13.57
C PRO A 278 -16.50 5.97 -12.77
N TYR A 279 -15.33 6.21 -13.32
CA TYR A 279 -14.05 5.96 -12.69
C TYR A 279 -14.01 6.58 -11.28
N GLY A 280 -13.63 5.79 -10.26
CA GLY A 280 -13.71 6.21 -8.86
C GLY A 280 -15.12 6.33 -8.28
N GLY A 281 -16.17 6.01 -9.04
CA GLY A 281 -17.54 6.01 -8.55
C GLY A 281 -17.85 4.80 -7.67
N LYS A 282 -18.84 4.93 -6.80
CA LYS A 282 -19.25 3.90 -5.82
C LYS A 282 -19.54 2.52 -6.42
N GLY A 283 -19.98 2.44 -7.67
CA GLY A 283 -20.28 1.19 -8.31
C GLY A 283 -19.06 0.45 -8.82
N TYR A 284 -18.04 1.18 -9.28
CA TYR A 284 -16.82 0.58 -9.81
C TYR A 284 -15.87 0.13 -8.68
N GLY A 285 -15.72 0.95 -7.66
CA GLY A 285 -14.83 0.68 -6.54
C GLY A 285 -13.36 0.78 -6.86
N LYS A 286 -12.55 0.18 -6.02
CA LYS A 286 -11.09 0.14 -6.13
C LYS A 286 -10.49 -0.95 -5.22
N TYR A 287 -9.24 -1.28 -5.44
CA TYR A 287 -8.43 -2.09 -4.52
C TYR A 287 -8.13 -1.30 -3.24
N GLU A 288 -8.33 -1.92 -2.10
CA GLU A 288 -8.23 -1.24 -0.80
C GLU A 288 -6.99 -1.67 -0.02
N ASN A 289 -6.40 -0.72 0.72
CA ASN A 289 -5.36 -1.02 1.70
C ASN A 289 -5.96 -1.80 2.88
N PHE A 290 -5.37 -2.96 3.23
CA PHE A 290 -5.87 -3.76 4.33
C PHE A 290 -5.40 -3.25 5.68
N GLY A 291 -4.13 -2.88 5.81
CA GLY A 291 -3.60 -2.33 7.06
C GLY A 291 -2.10 -2.46 7.23
N SER A 292 -1.65 -2.17 8.44
CA SER A 292 -0.24 -2.29 8.84
C SER A 292 -0.10 -2.88 10.24
N VAL A 293 0.96 -3.66 10.44
CA VAL A 293 1.49 -4.00 11.75
C VAL A 293 2.69 -3.11 12.03
N PHE A 294 2.68 -2.42 13.16
CA PHE A 294 3.83 -1.68 13.66
C PHE A 294 4.48 -2.46 14.79
N ALA A 295 5.80 -2.56 14.75
CA ALA A 295 6.63 -3.16 15.77
C ALA A 295 7.63 -2.10 16.27
N GLU A 296 7.36 -1.56 17.47
CA GLU A 296 8.14 -0.49 18.09
C GLU A 296 9.09 -1.06 19.16
N ASP A 297 10.37 -0.74 19.04
CA ASP A 297 11.37 -1.11 20.05
C ASP A 297 11.17 -0.34 21.35
N LEU A 298 11.20 -1.05 22.47
CA LEU A 298 11.13 -0.50 23.81
C LEU A 298 12.42 -0.72 24.61
N SER A 299 13.38 -1.46 24.04
CA SER A 299 14.66 -1.78 24.68
C SER A 299 15.68 -0.65 24.56
N GLY A 300 15.46 0.30 23.65
CA GLY A 300 16.44 1.31 23.28
C GLY A 300 17.58 0.77 22.41
N CYS A 301 17.35 -0.33 21.69
CA CYS A 301 18.36 -1.00 20.84
C CYS A 301 18.95 -0.11 19.75
N CYS A 302 18.24 0.96 19.40
CA CYS A 302 18.65 1.87 18.32
C CYS A 302 19.20 3.20 18.83
N GLY A 303 19.31 3.32 20.17
CA GLY A 303 19.65 4.60 20.81
C GLY A 303 18.44 5.55 20.89
N THR A 304 18.59 6.62 21.67
CA THR A 304 17.53 7.62 21.87
C THR A 304 17.83 8.96 21.20
N THR A 305 18.97 9.07 20.53
CA THR A 305 19.47 10.32 19.90
C THR A 305 20.21 10.01 18.60
N ASP A 306 20.35 11.03 17.76
CA ASP A 306 21.18 10.97 16.52
C ASP A 306 22.64 10.58 16.76
N GLU A 307 23.12 10.65 18.00
CA GLU A 307 24.52 10.41 18.36
C GLU A 307 24.79 8.92 18.68
N THR A 308 23.74 8.12 18.92
CA THR A 308 23.84 6.70 19.27
C THR A 308 23.14 5.85 18.22
N ALA A 309 23.71 5.79 17.03
CA ALA A 309 23.14 5.04 15.92
C ALA A 309 23.35 3.54 16.05
N ALA A 310 22.36 2.75 15.64
CA ALA A 310 22.56 1.34 15.32
C ALA A 310 23.53 1.21 14.13
N THR A 311 24.43 0.23 14.18
CA THR A 311 25.48 0.01 13.17
C THR A 311 25.26 -1.30 12.43
N GLY A 312 25.99 -1.49 11.33
CA GLY A 312 25.89 -2.73 10.54
C GLY A 312 24.49 -2.97 9.96
N TYR A 313 23.74 -1.88 9.72
CA TYR A 313 22.37 -1.98 9.22
C TYR A 313 22.33 -2.62 7.83
N LEU A 314 21.47 -3.61 7.68
CA LEU A 314 21.19 -4.33 6.45
C LEU A 314 19.69 -4.66 6.37
N ARG A 315 19.06 -4.40 5.24
CA ARG A 315 17.79 -5.03 4.87
C ARG A 315 17.91 -5.68 3.50
N GLN A 316 17.27 -6.82 3.32
CA GLN A 316 17.34 -7.56 2.06
C GLN A 316 16.10 -8.40 1.79
N LEU A 317 15.93 -8.75 0.52
CA LEU A 317 15.02 -9.76 0.03
C LEU A 317 15.81 -10.77 -0.81
N ASP A 318 15.98 -11.98 -0.28
CA ASP A 318 16.56 -13.08 -1.01
C ASP A 318 15.52 -13.69 -1.95
N LEU A 319 15.72 -13.53 -3.26
CA LEU A 319 14.79 -13.99 -4.29
C LEU A 319 14.80 -15.51 -4.44
N THR A 320 15.84 -16.20 -3.95
CA THR A 320 15.93 -17.67 -4.05
C THR A 320 15.13 -18.38 -2.96
N THR A 321 14.88 -17.67 -1.85
CA THR A 321 14.17 -18.19 -0.68
C THR A 321 12.88 -17.43 -0.38
N ALA A 322 12.59 -16.33 -1.11
CA ALA A 322 11.50 -15.41 -0.84
C ALA A 322 11.46 -14.93 0.63
N THR A 323 12.64 -14.68 1.20
CA THR A 323 12.81 -14.29 2.60
C THR A 323 13.27 -12.86 2.71
N GLY A 324 12.48 -12.02 3.41
CA GLY A 324 12.90 -10.70 3.85
C GLY A 324 13.76 -10.79 5.11
N LEU A 325 14.76 -9.89 5.23
CA LEU A 325 15.58 -9.79 6.44
C LEU A 325 15.90 -8.32 6.73
N THR A 326 15.89 -7.99 8.02
CA THR A 326 16.47 -6.76 8.56
C THR A 326 17.42 -7.13 9.67
N GLN A 327 18.65 -6.60 9.65
CA GLN A 327 19.67 -6.84 10.67
C GLN A 327 20.38 -5.54 11.03
N PHE A 328 20.71 -5.38 12.30
CA PHE A 328 21.51 -4.25 12.80
C PHE A 328 22.10 -4.60 14.17
N THR A 329 23.16 -3.88 14.56
CA THR A 329 23.80 -4.02 15.86
C THR A 329 23.56 -2.76 16.68
N SER A 330 23.03 -2.92 17.91
CA SER A 330 22.80 -1.82 18.83
C SER A 330 24.10 -1.16 19.30
N PRO A 331 24.04 0.05 19.89
CA PRO A 331 25.19 0.67 20.55
C PRO A 331 25.83 -0.18 21.66
N GLU A 332 25.07 -1.09 22.26
CA GLU A 332 25.52 -2.03 23.28
C GLU A 332 26.22 -3.27 22.69
N GLY A 333 26.26 -3.41 21.38
CA GLY A 333 26.89 -4.53 20.69
C GLY A 333 26.02 -5.77 20.52
N VAL A 334 24.71 -5.68 20.75
CA VAL A 334 23.75 -6.76 20.51
C VAL A 334 23.26 -6.70 19.06
N THR A 335 23.32 -7.84 18.35
CA THR A 335 22.83 -7.94 16.96
C THR A 335 21.39 -8.43 16.93
N TYR A 336 20.51 -7.62 16.37
CA TYR A 336 19.11 -7.91 16.16
C TYR A 336 18.88 -8.41 14.73
N THR A 337 18.10 -9.48 14.59
CA THR A 337 17.74 -10.06 13.30
C THR A 337 16.22 -10.22 13.22
N ARG A 338 15.62 -9.71 12.14
CA ARG A 338 14.21 -9.85 11.83
C ARG A 338 14.09 -10.55 10.49
N GLN A 339 13.36 -11.65 10.45
CA GLN A 339 13.12 -12.42 9.23
C GLN A 339 11.63 -12.43 8.92
N TYR A 340 11.30 -12.34 7.63
CA TYR A 340 9.91 -12.22 7.17
C TYR A 340 9.66 -13.17 6.02
N ILE A 341 8.54 -13.88 6.06
CA ILE A 341 8.05 -14.73 4.96
C ILE A 341 6.55 -14.51 4.73
N ALA A 342 6.10 -14.79 3.50
CA ALA A 342 4.69 -14.97 3.17
C ALA A 342 4.51 -16.43 2.72
N SER A 343 3.98 -17.27 3.60
CA SER A 343 3.85 -18.71 3.37
C SER A 343 2.56 -19.05 2.61
N ASN A 344 2.68 -19.55 1.39
CA ASN A 344 1.50 -19.99 0.61
C ASN A 344 0.84 -21.23 1.26
N PRO A 345 1.55 -22.27 1.71
CA PRO A 345 0.92 -23.42 2.35
C PRO A 345 0.15 -23.05 3.63
N ALA A 346 0.71 -22.14 4.45
CA ALA A 346 0.06 -21.70 5.68
C ALA A 346 -0.91 -20.52 5.46
N ARG A 347 -0.81 -19.80 4.34
CA ARG A 347 -1.58 -18.60 3.98
C ARG A 347 -1.51 -17.51 5.05
N VAL A 348 -0.29 -17.22 5.50
CA VAL A 348 0.02 -16.20 6.50
C VAL A 348 1.29 -15.45 6.11
N VAL A 349 1.42 -14.23 6.60
CA VAL A 349 2.71 -13.55 6.75
C VAL A 349 3.23 -13.84 8.15
N ALA A 350 4.49 -14.24 8.24
CA ALA A 350 5.16 -14.49 9.52
C ALA A 350 6.42 -13.62 9.63
N ALA A 351 6.60 -13.01 10.79
CA ALA A 351 7.80 -12.24 11.12
C ALA A 351 8.44 -12.79 12.40
N HIS A 352 9.72 -13.08 12.34
CA HIS A 352 10.51 -13.60 13.45
C HIS A 352 11.55 -12.58 13.89
N TYR A 353 11.47 -12.17 15.14
CA TYR A 353 12.36 -11.21 15.80
C TYR A 353 13.26 -11.96 16.76
N ALA A 354 14.56 -11.82 16.61
CA ALA A 354 15.57 -12.47 17.44
C ALA A 354 16.76 -11.54 17.72
N ALA A 355 17.54 -11.86 18.75
CA ALA A 355 18.79 -11.20 19.06
C ALA A 355 19.88 -12.27 19.35
N ASP A 356 21.17 -11.90 19.20
CA ASP A 356 22.29 -12.77 19.53
C ASP A 356 22.55 -12.91 21.04
N ALA A 357 21.72 -12.27 21.87
CA ALA A 357 21.72 -12.34 23.31
C ALA A 357 20.29 -12.54 23.86
N LYS A 358 20.15 -13.38 24.87
CA LYS A 358 18.86 -13.69 25.51
C LYS A 358 18.25 -12.50 26.25
N GLY A 359 16.91 -12.45 26.28
CA GLY A 359 16.18 -11.43 27.00
C GLY A 359 16.36 -10.03 26.40
N LYS A 360 16.61 -9.92 25.11
CA LYS A 360 16.89 -8.62 24.47
C LYS A 360 15.77 -8.10 23.58
N ILE A 361 14.69 -8.87 23.40
CA ILE A 361 13.54 -8.42 22.62
C ILE A 361 12.50 -7.82 23.57
N SER A 362 12.39 -6.49 23.54
CA SER A 362 11.32 -5.75 24.22
C SER A 362 10.66 -4.85 23.18
N MET A 363 9.44 -5.18 22.76
CA MET A 363 8.74 -4.54 21.65
C MET A 363 7.25 -4.40 21.91
N ARG A 364 6.64 -3.37 21.33
CA ARG A 364 5.19 -3.24 21.23
C ARG A 364 4.73 -3.46 19.81
N PHE A 365 3.73 -4.34 19.66
CA PHE A 365 3.09 -4.65 18.38
C PHE A 365 1.69 -4.04 18.33
N THR A 366 1.40 -3.31 17.25
CA THR A 366 0.11 -2.63 17.04
C THR A 366 -0.43 -2.98 15.67
N LEU A 367 -1.69 -3.40 15.61
CA LEU A 367 -2.40 -3.66 14.35
C LEU A 367 -3.26 -2.45 13.98
N VAL A 368 -3.10 -1.92 12.77
CA VAL A 368 -3.82 -0.73 12.30
C VAL A 368 -4.53 -1.06 10.98
N PRO A 369 -5.88 -1.03 10.93
CA PRO A 369 -6.62 -1.20 9.69
C PRO A 369 -6.34 -0.10 8.67
N GLY A 370 -6.47 -0.42 7.39
CA GLY A 370 -6.42 0.56 6.31
C GLY A 370 -7.45 1.69 6.55
N SER A 371 -7.10 2.92 6.20
CA SER A 371 -7.88 4.13 6.57
C SER A 371 -9.32 4.16 6.05
N VAL A 372 -9.66 3.34 5.05
CA VAL A 372 -11.02 3.20 4.53
C VAL A 372 -11.84 2.13 5.25
N LEU A 373 -11.17 1.28 6.04
CA LEU A 373 -11.81 0.22 6.82
C LEU A 373 -12.25 0.81 8.17
N THR A 374 -13.55 0.79 8.43
CA THR A 374 -14.16 1.42 9.62
C THR A 374 -14.15 0.52 10.86
N SER A 375 -13.30 -0.48 10.89
CA SER A 375 -13.26 -1.48 11.97
C SER A 375 -12.43 -1.01 13.15
N ASN A 376 -12.91 -1.29 14.35
CA ASN A 376 -12.10 -1.19 15.57
C ASN A 376 -11.25 -2.43 15.72
N VAL A 377 -10.01 -2.27 16.19
CA VAL A 377 -9.16 -3.38 16.57
C VAL A 377 -9.50 -3.79 18.01
N THR A 378 -9.66 -5.08 18.23
CA THR A 378 -9.75 -5.68 19.56
C THR A 378 -8.43 -6.37 19.90
N TYR A 379 -7.95 -6.19 21.11
CA TYR A 379 -6.73 -6.78 21.65
C TYR A 379 -7.09 -7.68 22.82
N GLU A 380 -6.79 -8.97 22.72
CA GLU A 380 -7.08 -9.96 23.78
C GLU A 380 -6.17 -11.18 23.63
N ASN A 381 -5.60 -11.66 24.73
CA ASN A 381 -4.82 -12.91 24.79
C ASN A 381 -3.72 -13.00 23.71
N GLU A 382 -2.84 -11.99 23.64
CA GLU A 382 -1.73 -11.92 22.67
C GLU A 382 -2.20 -11.88 21.18
N GLU A 383 -3.45 -11.57 20.97
CA GLU A 383 -4.09 -11.45 19.67
C GLU A 383 -4.64 -10.03 19.45
N ALA A 384 -4.47 -9.53 18.26
CA ALA A 384 -5.15 -8.33 17.77
C ALA A 384 -5.94 -8.68 16.51
N LYS A 385 -7.19 -8.24 16.44
CA LYS A 385 -8.03 -8.53 15.28
C LYS A 385 -9.01 -7.43 14.94
N PHE A 386 -9.38 -7.39 13.67
CA PHE A 386 -10.49 -6.58 13.18
C PHE A 386 -11.22 -7.29 12.03
N ASN A 387 -12.48 -6.98 11.88
CA ASN A 387 -13.30 -7.44 10.76
C ASN A 387 -14.33 -6.39 10.39
N GLY A 388 -14.90 -6.51 9.20
CA GLY A 388 -15.91 -5.57 8.72
C GLY A 388 -16.44 -5.94 7.35
N LYS A 389 -17.11 -4.98 6.73
CA LYS A 389 -17.69 -5.13 5.40
C LYS A 389 -17.53 -3.87 4.59
N LEU A 390 -17.13 -4.05 3.33
CA LEU A 390 -17.19 -3.06 2.26
C LEU A 390 -18.57 -3.10 1.55
N ASP A 391 -18.66 -2.67 0.30
CA ASP A 391 -19.91 -2.65 -0.43
C ASP A 391 -20.51 -4.08 -0.59
N LEU A 392 -19.69 -5.04 -1.03
CA LEU A 392 -20.07 -6.45 -1.15
C LEU A 392 -19.29 -7.34 -0.19
N ILE A 393 -18.00 -7.17 -0.12
CA ILE A 393 -17.03 -8.06 0.52
C ILE A 393 -16.98 -7.83 2.02
N SER A 394 -17.07 -8.92 2.79
CA SER A 394 -16.67 -8.95 4.20
C SER A 394 -15.18 -9.30 4.30
N TYR A 395 -14.51 -8.78 5.31
CA TYR A 395 -13.08 -8.98 5.54
C TYR A 395 -12.78 -9.27 7.00
N SER A 396 -11.66 -9.95 7.25
CA SER A 396 -11.12 -10.21 8.59
C SER A 396 -9.60 -10.25 8.55
N ALA A 397 -8.95 -9.70 9.58
CA ALA A 397 -7.51 -9.82 9.81
C ALA A 397 -7.22 -10.11 11.27
N VAL A 398 -6.19 -10.92 11.51
CA VAL A 398 -5.73 -11.37 12.83
C VAL A 398 -4.21 -11.29 12.88
N MET A 399 -3.70 -10.68 13.94
CA MET A 399 -2.28 -10.70 14.31
C MET A 399 -2.15 -11.47 15.64
N LYS A 400 -1.24 -12.45 15.69
CA LYS A 400 -0.83 -13.12 16.94
C LYS A 400 0.63 -12.80 17.23
N VAL A 401 0.94 -12.56 18.51
CA VAL A 401 2.29 -12.29 19.00
C VAL A 401 2.69 -13.41 19.97
N ILE A 402 3.69 -14.18 19.63
CA ILE A 402 4.11 -15.39 20.35
C ILE A 402 5.55 -15.18 20.85
N PRO A 403 5.75 -14.73 22.10
CA PRO A 403 7.07 -14.60 22.68
C PRO A 403 7.65 -15.95 23.12
N ASN A 404 8.96 -16.09 22.98
CA ASN A 404 9.74 -17.16 23.61
C ASN A 404 10.57 -16.55 24.75
N GLY A 405 10.19 -16.84 25.99
CA GLY A 405 10.73 -16.17 27.18
C GLY A 405 10.13 -14.78 27.41
N GLY A 406 10.60 -14.10 28.46
CA GLY A 406 10.12 -12.77 28.84
C GLY A 406 8.69 -12.75 29.38
N THR A 407 8.05 -11.60 29.26
CA THR A 407 6.64 -11.37 29.65
C THR A 407 5.88 -10.70 28.53
N VAL A 408 4.55 -10.88 28.50
CA VAL A 408 3.66 -10.23 27.53
C VAL A 408 2.50 -9.55 28.26
N GLU A 409 2.16 -8.35 27.81
CA GLU A 409 1.01 -7.59 28.27
C GLU A 409 0.17 -7.16 27.07
N THR A 410 -1.13 -7.39 27.14
CA THR A 410 -2.08 -6.99 26.09
C THR A 410 -2.98 -5.88 26.63
N THR A 411 -2.98 -4.73 25.95
CA THR A 411 -3.80 -3.55 26.27
C THR A 411 -4.51 -3.03 25.03
N GLU A 412 -5.36 -2.03 25.17
CA GLU A 412 -5.98 -1.33 24.03
C GLU A 412 -4.97 -0.59 23.13
N GLU A 413 -3.75 -0.34 23.61
CA GLU A 413 -2.68 0.32 22.88
C GLU A 413 -1.84 -0.66 22.05
N GLY A 414 -1.96 -1.97 22.29
CA GLY A 414 -1.20 -3.00 21.59
C GLY A 414 -0.77 -4.17 22.48
N ILE A 415 0.07 -5.01 21.95
CA ILE A 415 0.66 -6.17 22.61
C ILE A 415 2.13 -5.87 22.87
N THR A 416 2.49 -5.76 24.14
CA THR A 416 3.85 -5.44 24.60
C THR A 416 4.54 -6.71 25.10
N VAL A 417 5.69 -7.02 24.51
CA VAL A 417 6.59 -8.08 24.94
C VAL A 417 7.79 -7.44 25.62
N THR A 418 8.24 -8.00 26.75
CA THR A 418 9.39 -7.50 27.52
C THR A 418 10.36 -8.65 27.80
N ASP A 419 11.65 -8.42 27.54
CA ASP A 419 12.78 -9.31 27.83
C ASP A 419 12.62 -10.74 27.24
N ALA A 420 12.03 -10.88 26.06
CA ALA A 420 11.97 -12.15 25.36
C ALA A 420 13.30 -12.50 24.67
N ASP A 421 13.53 -13.80 24.47
CA ASP A 421 14.65 -14.32 23.66
C ASP A 421 14.35 -14.14 22.17
N GLU A 422 13.11 -14.44 21.78
CA GLU A 422 12.60 -14.34 20.41
C GLU A 422 11.11 -13.98 20.44
N VAL A 423 10.59 -13.42 19.34
CA VAL A 423 9.15 -13.21 19.14
C VAL A 423 8.76 -13.63 17.74
N LEU A 424 7.74 -14.48 17.62
CA LEU A 424 7.08 -14.80 16.36
C LEU A 424 5.78 -14.00 16.25
N VAL A 425 5.62 -13.26 15.15
CA VAL A 425 4.37 -12.58 14.80
C VAL A 425 3.74 -13.28 13.62
N ILE A 426 2.50 -13.71 13.75
CA ILE A 426 1.69 -14.30 12.67
C ILE A 426 0.61 -13.31 12.28
N LEU A 427 0.51 -13.03 11.00
CA LEU A 427 -0.52 -12.18 10.41
C LEU A 427 -1.30 -12.98 9.37
N ALA A 428 -2.61 -13.12 9.58
CA ALA A 428 -3.54 -13.74 8.65
C ALA A 428 -4.63 -12.73 8.26
N GLY A 429 -5.08 -12.82 7.02
CA GLY A 429 -6.18 -11.99 6.53
C GLY A 429 -6.95 -12.69 5.42
N GLY A 430 -8.17 -12.22 5.15
CA GLY A 430 -8.98 -12.77 4.08
C GLY A 430 -10.31 -12.04 3.91
N THR A 431 -11.00 -12.42 2.84
CA THR A 431 -12.35 -11.96 2.53
C THR A 431 -13.27 -13.13 2.21
N ASP A 432 -14.56 -12.85 2.07
CA ASP A 432 -15.57 -13.81 1.61
C ASP A 432 -15.75 -13.81 0.07
N TYR A 433 -14.80 -13.28 -0.69
CA TYR A 433 -14.85 -13.27 -2.15
C TYR A 433 -14.77 -14.69 -2.73
N ASP A 434 -15.68 -14.99 -3.67
CA ASP A 434 -15.70 -16.24 -4.44
C ASP A 434 -16.21 -15.97 -5.86
N ILE A 435 -15.31 -15.98 -6.84
CA ILE A 435 -15.67 -15.76 -8.24
C ILE A 435 -16.56 -16.87 -8.80
N SER A 436 -16.56 -18.06 -8.21
CA SER A 436 -17.46 -19.16 -8.64
C SER A 436 -18.91 -18.96 -8.20
N SER A 437 -19.13 -18.10 -7.20
CA SER A 437 -20.46 -17.74 -6.73
C SER A 437 -21.15 -16.75 -7.68
N PRO A 438 -22.41 -16.92 -8.03
CA PRO A 438 -23.16 -15.96 -8.85
C PRO A 438 -23.24 -14.54 -8.25
N THR A 439 -22.98 -14.40 -6.96
CA THR A 439 -22.97 -13.13 -6.24
C THR A 439 -21.57 -12.62 -5.90
N TYR A 440 -20.52 -13.32 -6.34
CA TYR A 440 -19.11 -13.09 -6.00
C TYR A 440 -18.77 -13.26 -4.52
N ILE A 441 -19.70 -13.75 -3.72
CA ILE A 441 -19.54 -13.92 -2.27
C ILE A 441 -19.75 -15.40 -1.93
N ALA A 442 -18.85 -15.96 -1.15
CA ALA A 442 -18.97 -17.31 -0.63
C ALA A 442 -20.20 -17.43 0.28
N ASN A 443 -20.95 -18.51 0.13
CA ASN A 443 -22.09 -18.79 0.99
C ASN A 443 -21.63 -19.39 2.33
N THR A 444 -20.90 -18.59 3.12
CA THR A 444 -20.34 -19.02 4.40
C THR A 444 -20.39 -17.88 5.42
N SER A 445 -20.59 -18.25 6.68
CA SER A 445 -20.44 -17.35 7.83
C SER A 445 -19.11 -17.57 8.58
N SER A 446 -18.20 -18.39 8.03
CA SER A 446 -16.99 -18.86 8.72
C SER A 446 -15.77 -17.99 8.51
N LEU A 447 -15.84 -16.89 7.71
CA LEU A 447 -14.66 -16.07 7.37
C LEU A 447 -13.79 -15.73 8.59
N VAL A 448 -14.38 -15.20 9.65
CA VAL A 448 -13.64 -14.78 10.84
C VAL A 448 -12.97 -15.98 11.50
N SER A 449 -13.72 -17.04 11.74
CA SER A 449 -13.19 -18.27 12.35
C SER A 449 -12.13 -18.96 11.48
N ASP A 450 -12.25 -18.90 10.17
CA ASP A 450 -11.26 -19.48 9.25
C ASP A 450 -9.94 -18.70 9.26
N VAL A 451 -9.99 -17.36 9.37
CA VAL A 451 -8.81 -16.52 9.49
C VAL A 451 -8.13 -16.74 10.85
N GLU A 452 -8.90 -16.79 11.94
CA GLU A 452 -8.39 -17.11 13.30
C GLU A 452 -7.76 -18.51 13.35
N ALA A 453 -8.41 -19.51 12.77
CA ALA A 453 -7.91 -20.89 12.75
C ALA A 453 -6.56 -20.99 11.97
N ARG A 454 -6.42 -20.27 10.85
CA ARG A 454 -5.15 -20.22 10.10
C ARG A 454 -4.04 -19.57 10.92
N ALA A 455 -4.32 -18.44 11.57
CA ALA A 455 -3.33 -17.77 12.41
C ALA A 455 -2.90 -18.69 13.58
N THR A 456 -3.85 -19.39 14.20
CA THR A 456 -3.58 -20.33 15.30
C THR A 456 -2.77 -21.53 14.82
N ALA A 457 -3.15 -22.17 13.72
CA ALA A 457 -2.39 -23.29 13.16
C ALA A 457 -0.96 -22.92 12.75
N ALA A 458 -0.75 -21.71 12.27
CA ALA A 458 0.58 -21.19 11.95
C ALA A 458 1.40 -20.93 13.24
N ALA A 459 0.78 -20.34 14.27
CA ALA A 459 1.41 -20.13 15.57
C ALA A 459 1.85 -21.45 16.22
N ASP A 460 1.00 -22.48 16.17
CA ASP A 460 1.25 -23.81 16.74
C ASP A 460 2.42 -24.54 16.02
N LYS A 461 2.61 -24.29 14.73
CA LYS A 461 3.76 -24.81 13.96
C LYS A 461 5.09 -24.22 14.44
N GLY A 462 5.09 -22.96 14.84
CA GLY A 462 6.28 -22.19 15.18
C GLY A 462 7.15 -21.82 13.97
N TRP A 463 8.10 -20.91 14.20
CA TRP A 463 8.91 -20.31 13.12
C TRP A 463 9.61 -21.34 12.24
N ARG A 464 10.31 -22.29 12.84
CA ARG A 464 11.17 -23.23 12.08
C ARG A 464 10.35 -24.06 11.08
N ALA A 465 9.24 -24.63 11.51
CA ALA A 465 8.41 -25.47 10.65
C ALA A 465 7.71 -24.63 9.55
N LEU A 466 7.26 -23.40 9.87
CA LEU A 466 6.72 -22.48 8.87
C LEU A 466 7.75 -22.10 7.82
N TYR A 467 8.97 -21.82 8.24
CA TYR A 467 10.06 -21.45 7.35
C TYR A 467 10.46 -22.61 6.43
N ASP A 468 10.61 -23.83 6.96
CA ASP A 468 10.96 -25.02 6.17
C ASP A 468 9.84 -25.36 5.14
N GLU A 469 8.57 -25.25 5.53
CA GLU A 469 7.40 -25.44 4.64
C GLU A 469 7.36 -24.37 3.52
N HIS A 470 7.60 -23.10 3.88
CA HIS A 470 7.68 -21.98 2.94
C HIS A 470 8.81 -22.20 1.91
N LEU A 471 10.01 -22.57 2.37
CA LEU A 471 11.12 -22.84 1.49
C LEU A 471 10.85 -23.98 0.53
N ALA A 472 10.27 -25.09 1.01
CA ALA A 472 9.97 -26.25 0.18
C ALA A 472 8.96 -25.91 -0.93
N ASP A 473 7.91 -25.16 -0.61
CA ASP A 473 6.91 -24.69 -1.58
C ASP A 473 7.55 -23.74 -2.60
N TYR A 474 8.19 -22.68 -2.15
CA TYR A 474 8.73 -21.64 -3.01
C TYR A 474 9.85 -22.16 -3.93
N ALA A 475 10.79 -22.93 -3.39
CA ALA A 475 11.90 -23.52 -4.16
C ALA A 475 11.39 -24.45 -5.28
N SER A 476 10.25 -25.12 -5.07
CA SER A 476 9.63 -25.96 -6.09
C SER A 476 9.20 -25.20 -7.35
N LEU A 477 9.00 -23.90 -7.24
CA LEU A 477 8.62 -22.98 -8.33
C LEU A 477 9.79 -22.18 -8.84
N PHE A 478 10.47 -21.44 -7.96
CA PHE A 478 11.56 -20.54 -8.36
C PHE A 478 12.77 -21.31 -8.91
N GLY A 479 13.11 -22.43 -8.33
CA GLY A 479 14.24 -23.27 -8.71
C GLY A 479 14.10 -24.03 -10.03
N ARG A 480 12.96 -23.90 -10.74
CA ARG A 480 12.74 -24.57 -12.03
C ARG A 480 13.50 -23.97 -13.20
N LEU A 481 14.04 -22.77 -13.02
CA LEU A 481 14.77 -22.05 -14.06
C LEU A 481 16.00 -21.40 -13.46
N ASP A 482 17.11 -21.57 -14.15
CA ASP A 482 18.38 -20.93 -13.86
C ASP A 482 18.77 -20.02 -15.03
N PHE A 483 19.10 -18.75 -14.73
CA PHE A 483 19.44 -17.74 -15.73
C PHE A 483 20.65 -16.95 -15.29
N HIS A 484 21.72 -17.01 -16.07
CA HIS A 484 23.01 -16.36 -15.82
C HIS A 484 23.41 -15.45 -16.96
N LEU A 485 23.98 -14.31 -16.62
CA LEU A 485 24.59 -13.35 -17.54
C LEU A 485 26.07 -13.08 -17.22
N ASP A 486 26.71 -13.95 -16.45
CA ASP A 486 28.13 -13.84 -16.02
C ASP A 486 28.48 -12.55 -15.26
N GLY A 487 27.50 -11.88 -14.63
CA GLY A 487 27.73 -10.81 -13.68
C GLY A 487 28.47 -11.34 -12.43
N THR A 488 29.57 -10.70 -12.05
CA THR A 488 30.55 -11.35 -11.15
C THR A 488 30.27 -11.22 -9.68
N ALA A 489 29.57 -10.20 -9.20
CA ALA A 489 29.29 -10.03 -7.77
C ALA A 489 28.21 -9.00 -7.47
N ASN A 490 27.33 -9.32 -6.54
CA ASN A 490 26.34 -8.40 -5.97
C ASN A 490 26.93 -7.67 -4.74
N THR A 491 27.87 -6.74 -4.98
CA THR A 491 28.63 -6.04 -3.93
C THR A 491 28.15 -4.63 -3.63
N LEU A 492 27.17 -4.13 -4.38
CA LEU A 492 26.57 -2.82 -4.18
C LEU A 492 25.13 -2.93 -3.69
N PRO A 493 24.68 -2.07 -2.78
CA PRO A 493 23.24 -1.91 -2.49
C PRO A 493 22.45 -1.73 -3.78
N THR A 494 21.25 -2.29 -3.87
CA THR A 494 20.48 -2.35 -5.11
C THR A 494 20.21 -0.97 -5.71
N ASN A 495 19.93 0.06 -4.89
CA ASN A 495 19.79 1.44 -5.35
C ASN A 495 21.08 1.96 -6.01
N LYS A 496 22.23 1.70 -5.41
CA LYS A 496 23.55 2.09 -5.95
C LYS A 496 23.92 1.27 -7.20
N LEU A 497 23.53 0.00 -7.25
CA LEU A 497 23.73 -0.85 -8.44
C LEU A 497 22.94 -0.28 -9.64
N ILE A 498 21.69 0.17 -9.43
CA ILE A 498 20.87 0.82 -10.45
C ILE A 498 21.56 2.08 -10.99
N ASP A 499 22.13 2.91 -10.12
CA ASP A 499 22.84 4.15 -10.51
C ASP A 499 24.05 3.86 -11.40
N THR A 500 24.68 2.68 -11.28
CA THR A 500 25.83 2.30 -12.09
C THR A 500 25.49 1.75 -13.47
N TYR A 501 24.23 1.48 -13.79
CA TYR A 501 23.82 0.80 -15.03
C TYR A 501 24.35 1.44 -16.31
N ASN A 502 24.38 2.76 -16.38
CA ASN A 502 24.87 3.51 -17.55
C ASN A 502 26.32 3.99 -17.39
N SER A 503 27.05 3.57 -16.33
CA SER A 503 28.40 4.07 -16.05
C SER A 503 29.53 3.43 -16.85
N GLY A 504 29.20 2.44 -17.71
CA GLY A 504 30.18 1.66 -18.47
C GLY A 504 30.78 0.48 -17.70
N ASN A 505 30.34 0.18 -16.49
CA ASN A 505 30.69 -1.05 -15.77
C ASN A 505 29.79 -2.20 -16.24
N GLY A 506 30.32 -3.01 -17.19
CA GLY A 506 29.59 -4.15 -17.78
C GLY A 506 29.15 -5.19 -16.75
N ASP A 507 29.98 -5.50 -15.74
CA ASP A 507 29.68 -6.51 -14.73
C ASP A 507 28.49 -6.10 -13.86
N ASN A 508 28.40 -4.84 -13.45
CA ASN A 508 27.26 -4.30 -12.70
C ASN A 508 25.98 -4.31 -13.54
N ALA A 509 26.08 -4.01 -14.83
CA ALA A 509 24.93 -4.04 -15.73
C ALA A 509 24.39 -5.48 -15.87
N LEU A 510 25.26 -6.46 -16.11
CA LEU A 510 24.89 -7.88 -16.20
C LEU A 510 24.26 -8.38 -14.89
N MET A 511 24.84 -7.99 -13.74
CA MET A 511 24.30 -8.34 -12.43
C MET A 511 22.89 -7.76 -12.21
N LEU A 512 22.69 -6.49 -12.58
CA LEU A 512 21.37 -5.84 -12.46
C LEU A 512 20.31 -6.48 -13.38
N GLU A 513 20.67 -6.81 -14.64
CA GLU A 513 19.76 -7.48 -15.57
C GLU A 513 19.37 -8.88 -15.08
N GLN A 514 20.31 -9.63 -14.50
CA GLN A 514 20.06 -10.93 -13.90
C GLN A 514 19.14 -10.82 -12.68
N LEU A 515 19.38 -9.84 -11.79
CA LEU A 515 18.49 -9.53 -10.65
C LEU A 515 17.09 -9.12 -11.13
N TYR A 516 17.00 -8.28 -12.16
CA TYR A 516 15.73 -7.79 -12.69
C TYR A 516 14.86 -8.92 -13.26
N PHE A 517 15.51 -9.86 -14.01
CA PHE A 517 14.82 -11.04 -14.50
C PHE A 517 14.32 -11.93 -13.36
N ALA A 518 15.17 -12.22 -12.37
CA ALA A 518 14.83 -13.03 -11.20
C ALA A 518 13.72 -12.37 -10.37
N TYR A 519 13.77 -11.04 -10.21
CA TYR A 519 12.76 -10.28 -9.48
C TYR A 519 11.39 -10.32 -10.17
N GLY A 520 11.36 -10.25 -11.51
CA GLY A 520 10.11 -10.42 -12.28
C GLY A 520 9.44 -11.77 -12.01
N ARG A 521 10.21 -12.88 -12.03
CA ARG A 521 9.68 -14.21 -11.69
C ARG A 521 9.23 -14.31 -10.24
N TYR A 522 10.01 -13.71 -9.32
CA TYR A 522 9.63 -13.63 -7.91
C TYR A 522 8.29 -12.93 -7.72
N LEU A 523 8.11 -11.75 -8.32
CA LEU A 523 6.86 -10.97 -8.20
C LEU A 523 5.65 -11.74 -8.72
N GLU A 524 5.80 -12.49 -9.80
CA GLU A 524 4.72 -13.32 -10.34
C GLU A 524 4.31 -14.45 -9.39
N ILE A 525 5.28 -15.18 -8.81
CA ILE A 525 5.00 -16.20 -7.79
C ILE A 525 4.35 -15.59 -6.56
N ALA A 526 4.85 -14.44 -6.11
CA ALA A 526 4.40 -13.74 -4.91
C ALA A 526 3.02 -13.09 -5.04
N SER A 527 2.50 -12.86 -6.28
CA SER A 527 1.25 -12.14 -6.51
C SER A 527 0.17 -12.93 -7.27
N SER A 528 0.47 -14.12 -7.79
CA SER A 528 -0.46 -14.83 -8.68
C SER A 528 -0.69 -16.29 -8.31
N ARG A 529 -1.25 -16.52 -7.12
CA ARG A 529 -1.63 -17.84 -6.58
C ARG A 529 -2.88 -17.70 -5.70
N GLY A 530 -3.46 -18.77 -5.29
CA GLY A 530 -4.43 -18.89 -4.19
C GLY A 530 -5.89 -18.56 -4.53
N VAL A 531 -6.17 -17.65 -5.44
CA VAL A 531 -7.50 -17.25 -5.86
C VAL A 531 -7.53 -17.01 -7.37
N ASP A 532 -8.67 -17.28 -8.02
CA ASP A 532 -8.86 -17.11 -9.46
C ASP A 532 -9.02 -15.64 -9.87
N LEU A 533 -8.01 -14.84 -9.52
CA LEU A 533 -7.86 -13.43 -9.90
C LEU A 533 -6.43 -13.15 -10.34
N PRO A 534 -6.23 -12.33 -11.38
CA PRO A 534 -4.90 -11.86 -11.75
C PRO A 534 -4.33 -10.91 -10.68
N SER A 535 -3.03 -10.70 -10.74
CA SER A 535 -2.42 -9.51 -10.13
C SER A 535 -2.98 -8.25 -10.81
N ASN A 536 -3.28 -7.23 -10.00
CA ASN A 536 -3.78 -5.94 -10.49
C ASN A 536 -2.64 -5.00 -10.89
N LEU A 537 -2.92 -3.71 -11.20
CA LEU A 537 -1.90 -2.71 -11.55
C LEU A 537 -0.80 -2.53 -10.49
N GLN A 538 -1.08 -2.89 -9.24
CA GLN A 538 -0.14 -2.83 -8.10
C GLN A 538 0.39 -4.21 -7.70
N GLY A 539 0.18 -5.24 -8.53
CA GLY A 539 0.41 -6.63 -8.11
C GLY A 539 -0.62 -7.05 -7.06
N ILE A 540 -0.19 -7.11 -5.79
CA ILE A 540 -1.08 -7.25 -4.63
C ILE A 540 -0.74 -6.21 -3.54
N TRP A 541 0.21 -5.30 -3.78
CA TRP A 541 0.73 -4.37 -2.78
C TRP A 541 0.22 -2.94 -3.05
N SER A 542 -0.44 -2.34 -2.06
CA SER A 542 -0.83 -0.93 -2.09
C SER A 542 -1.21 -0.44 -0.70
N ASN A 543 -0.62 0.67 -0.25
CA ASN A 543 -1.08 1.37 0.95
C ASN A 543 -1.93 2.61 0.62
N MET A 544 -2.20 2.84 -0.66
CA MET A 544 -2.83 4.08 -1.12
C MET A 544 -4.32 4.08 -0.84
N VAL A 545 -4.84 5.19 -0.32
CA VAL A 545 -6.29 5.44 -0.20
C VAL A 545 -6.94 5.56 -1.57
N GLN A 546 -6.22 6.14 -2.53
CA GLN A 546 -6.64 6.26 -3.91
C GLN A 546 -5.50 5.81 -4.82
N PRO A 547 -5.37 4.50 -5.08
CA PRO A 547 -4.34 3.99 -5.96
C PRO A 547 -4.55 4.49 -7.40
N ALA A 548 -3.46 4.61 -8.15
CA ALA A 548 -3.51 4.97 -9.55
C ALA A 548 -4.41 4.01 -10.32
N TRP A 549 -5.31 4.56 -11.13
CA TRP A 549 -6.35 3.80 -11.86
C TRP A 549 -7.10 2.79 -10.97
N ASN A 550 -7.35 3.14 -9.70
CA ASN A 550 -8.01 2.29 -8.71
C ASN A 550 -7.31 0.94 -8.46
N ALA A 551 -6.07 0.76 -8.90
CA ALA A 551 -5.35 -0.52 -8.96
C ALA A 551 -6.18 -1.61 -9.65
N ASP A 552 -6.82 -1.26 -10.77
CA ASP A 552 -7.74 -2.13 -11.47
C ASP A 552 -7.05 -3.28 -12.27
N ILE A 553 -7.85 -4.16 -12.83
CA ILE A 553 -7.41 -5.16 -13.80
C ILE A 553 -7.42 -4.49 -15.17
N HIS A 554 -6.29 -3.91 -15.55
CA HIS A 554 -6.16 -3.04 -16.71
C HIS A 554 -5.86 -3.84 -17.99
N SER A 555 -6.81 -3.86 -18.91
CA SER A 555 -6.86 -4.83 -20.02
C SER A 555 -6.32 -4.33 -21.35
N ASN A 556 -5.78 -3.12 -21.43
CA ASN A 556 -5.25 -2.61 -22.70
C ASN A 556 -3.80 -3.03 -22.98
N ILE A 557 -3.07 -3.51 -21.96
CA ILE A 557 -1.75 -4.14 -22.05
C ILE A 557 -1.28 -4.66 -20.68
N ASN A 558 -1.62 -3.99 -19.56
CA ASN A 558 -0.96 -4.17 -18.28
C ASN A 558 -1.12 -5.58 -17.73
N VAL A 559 -2.36 -6.07 -17.59
CA VAL A 559 -2.59 -7.42 -17.09
C VAL A 559 -2.00 -8.47 -18.03
N GLN A 560 -2.10 -8.26 -19.34
CA GLN A 560 -1.51 -9.18 -20.31
C GLN A 560 0.01 -9.25 -20.16
N MET A 561 0.66 -8.09 -19.99
CA MET A 561 2.11 -7.99 -19.84
C MET A 561 2.59 -8.67 -18.54
N ASN A 562 1.82 -8.57 -17.45
CA ASN A 562 2.15 -9.25 -16.19
C ASN A 562 2.36 -10.76 -16.40
N TYR A 563 1.58 -11.38 -17.31
CA TYR A 563 1.59 -12.83 -17.54
C TYR A 563 2.40 -13.29 -18.75
N TRP A 564 3.08 -12.39 -19.47
CA TRP A 564 3.95 -12.80 -20.58
C TRP A 564 5.09 -13.71 -20.14
N PRO A 565 5.72 -13.53 -18.98
CA PRO A 565 6.80 -14.43 -18.55
C PRO A 565 6.32 -15.78 -18.02
N ALA A 566 5.06 -15.94 -17.61
CA ALA A 566 4.58 -17.15 -16.93
C ALA A 566 4.94 -18.45 -17.67
N GLU A 567 4.52 -18.58 -18.90
CA GLU A 567 4.74 -19.79 -19.69
C GLU A 567 6.21 -20.00 -20.06
N PRO A 568 6.93 -19.02 -20.69
CA PRO A 568 8.30 -19.24 -21.13
C PRO A 568 9.31 -19.39 -19.97
N THR A 569 8.94 -19.00 -18.74
CA THR A 569 9.84 -19.13 -17.58
C THR A 569 9.45 -20.27 -16.64
N ASN A 570 8.65 -21.24 -17.13
CA ASN A 570 8.24 -22.44 -16.41
C ASN A 570 7.42 -22.17 -15.13
N LEU A 571 6.47 -21.22 -15.23
CA LEU A 571 5.55 -20.80 -14.18
C LEU A 571 4.09 -20.86 -14.66
N SER A 572 3.74 -21.88 -15.45
CA SER A 572 2.38 -22.03 -16.06
C SER A 572 1.26 -21.97 -15.04
N GLU A 573 1.48 -22.44 -13.80
CA GLU A 573 0.50 -22.41 -12.72
C GLU A 573 0.22 -20.98 -12.24
N MET A 574 1.17 -20.05 -12.40
CA MET A 574 0.98 -18.63 -12.07
C MET A 574 0.10 -17.92 -13.09
N HIS A 575 -0.03 -18.46 -14.30
CA HIS A 575 -0.95 -17.97 -15.32
C HIS A 575 -2.42 -18.33 -15.03
N LEU A 576 -2.66 -19.48 -14.37
CA LEU A 576 -4.01 -20.00 -14.13
C LEU A 576 -4.96 -19.02 -13.42
N PRO A 577 -4.57 -18.23 -12.40
CA PRO A 577 -5.45 -17.26 -11.79
C PRO A 577 -6.05 -16.25 -12.78
N PHE A 578 -5.27 -15.77 -13.74
CA PHE A 578 -5.75 -14.89 -14.80
C PHE A 578 -6.66 -15.63 -15.79
N LEU A 579 -6.26 -16.83 -16.22
CA LEU A 579 -7.04 -17.63 -17.17
C LEU A 579 -8.41 -18.07 -16.57
N ASN A 580 -8.41 -18.41 -15.30
CA ASN A 580 -9.63 -18.76 -14.57
C ASN A 580 -10.54 -17.54 -14.36
N TYR A 581 -9.98 -16.36 -14.09
CA TYR A 581 -10.73 -15.10 -14.07
C TYR A 581 -11.44 -14.86 -15.40
N ILE A 582 -10.73 -15.01 -16.53
CA ILE A 582 -11.32 -14.86 -17.87
C ILE A 582 -12.45 -15.87 -18.07
N TRP A 583 -12.18 -17.15 -17.79
CA TRP A 583 -13.14 -18.22 -17.98
C TRP A 583 -14.41 -18.03 -17.11
N ASN A 584 -14.24 -17.69 -15.83
CA ASN A 584 -15.36 -17.45 -14.92
C ASN A 584 -16.26 -16.31 -15.40
N LEU A 585 -15.69 -15.17 -15.77
CA LEU A 585 -16.47 -14.01 -16.21
C LEU A 585 -17.08 -14.20 -17.60
N ALA A 586 -16.44 -14.96 -18.47
CA ALA A 586 -16.98 -15.26 -19.79
C ALA A 586 -18.13 -16.28 -19.77
N GLU A 587 -18.03 -17.31 -18.92
CA GLU A 587 -18.95 -18.47 -18.95
C GLU A 587 -19.96 -18.48 -17.77
N ASN A 588 -19.48 -18.23 -16.54
CA ASN A 588 -20.28 -18.40 -15.34
C ASN A 588 -21.03 -17.13 -14.91
N HIS A 589 -20.61 -15.97 -15.39
CA HIS A 589 -21.21 -14.68 -15.09
C HIS A 589 -21.88 -14.05 -16.31
N THR A 590 -22.68 -13.00 -16.08
CA THR A 590 -23.45 -12.34 -17.13
C THR A 590 -22.92 -10.99 -17.55
N GLU A 591 -22.07 -10.36 -16.74
CA GLU A 591 -21.63 -9.00 -16.88
C GLU A 591 -20.92 -8.78 -18.22
N TRP A 592 -19.94 -9.62 -18.57
CA TRP A 592 -19.20 -9.46 -19.82
C TRP A 592 -20.05 -9.71 -21.07
N LYS A 593 -21.11 -10.52 -20.96
CA LYS A 593 -22.12 -10.69 -22.03
C LYS A 593 -23.01 -9.45 -22.14
N GLN A 594 -23.38 -8.84 -21.00
CA GLN A 594 -24.12 -7.56 -20.98
C GLN A 594 -23.29 -6.42 -21.61
N TRP A 595 -21.98 -6.38 -21.36
CA TRP A 595 -21.11 -5.38 -22.00
C TRP A 595 -21.02 -5.58 -23.52
N ALA A 596 -21.06 -6.83 -24.01
CA ALA A 596 -21.15 -7.11 -25.46
C ALA A 596 -22.48 -6.59 -26.04
N GLN A 597 -23.61 -6.85 -25.37
CA GLN A 597 -24.92 -6.34 -25.77
C GLN A 597 -24.97 -4.82 -25.84
N MET A 598 -24.34 -4.13 -24.90
CA MET A 598 -24.22 -2.67 -24.91
C MET A 598 -23.39 -2.14 -26.09
N GLN A 599 -22.55 -2.97 -26.71
CA GLN A 599 -21.84 -2.65 -27.95
C GLN A 599 -22.62 -3.05 -29.20
N GLY A 600 -23.87 -3.50 -29.06
CA GLY A 600 -24.73 -3.92 -30.16
C GLY A 600 -24.50 -5.34 -30.65
N GLN A 601 -23.87 -6.19 -29.83
CA GLN A 601 -23.59 -7.59 -30.16
C GLN A 601 -24.53 -8.52 -29.40
N ASP A 602 -25.25 -9.36 -30.13
CA ASP A 602 -26.21 -10.33 -29.54
C ASP A 602 -25.53 -11.59 -29.01
N ARG A 603 -24.25 -11.80 -29.35
CA ARG A 603 -23.46 -12.99 -29.01
C ARG A 603 -22.10 -12.59 -28.49
N GLY A 604 -21.49 -13.52 -27.79
CA GLY A 604 -20.14 -13.35 -27.27
C GLY A 604 -20.09 -12.55 -25.98
N TRP A 605 -18.90 -12.21 -25.60
CA TRP A 605 -18.59 -11.40 -24.44
C TRP A 605 -17.50 -10.38 -24.74
N THR A 606 -17.44 -9.31 -23.95
CA THR A 606 -16.32 -8.37 -23.96
C THR A 606 -16.07 -7.80 -22.58
N CYS A 607 -14.86 -7.31 -22.36
CA CYS A 607 -14.48 -6.46 -21.24
C CYS A 607 -13.91 -5.14 -21.78
N PHE A 608 -13.64 -4.19 -20.90
CA PHE A 608 -13.12 -2.88 -21.29
C PHE A 608 -11.70 -2.67 -20.75
N THR A 609 -11.15 -1.47 -20.88
CA THR A 609 -9.81 -1.16 -20.37
C THR A 609 -9.72 -1.38 -18.87
N GLU A 610 -10.65 -0.80 -18.12
CA GLU A 610 -10.67 -0.87 -16.66
C GLU A 610 -11.73 -1.87 -16.20
N ASN A 611 -11.30 -2.90 -15.47
CA ASN A 611 -12.16 -3.94 -14.91
C ASN A 611 -11.88 -4.10 -13.42
N ASN A 612 -12.92 -4.45 -12.66
CA ASN A 612 -12.79 -4.85 -11.27
C ASN A 612 -12.96 -6.37 -11.10
N ILE A 613 -12.84 -6.86 -9.86
CA ILE A 613 -12.92 -8.29 -9.55
C ILE A 613 -14.34 -8.89 -9.67
N PHE A 614 -15.37 -8.06 -9.85
CA PHE A 614 -16.78 -8.47 -9.96
C PHE A 614 -17.29 -8.45 -11.41
N GLY A 615 -16.41 -8.36 -12.40
CA GLY A 615 -16.81 -8.17 -13.79
C GLY A 615 -17.37 -6.77 -14.10
N GLY A 616 -17.33 -5.85 -13.14
CA GLY A 616 -17.66 -4.45 -13.32
C GLY A 616 -16.63 -3.73 -14.16
N VAL A 617 -17.05 -2.66 -14.85
CA VAL A 617 -16.21 -1.89 -15.74
C VAL A 617 -16.38 -0.40 -15.50
N SER A 618 -15.31 0.37 -15.75
CA SER A 618 -15.39 1.82 -15.76
C SER A 618 -16.22 2.32 -16.95
N SER A 619 -17.02 3.34 -16.74
CA SER A 619 -17.75 4.04 -17.81
C SER A 619 -16.89 5.11 -18.52
N PHE A 620 -15.60 5.20 -18.20
CA PHE A 620 -14.65 6.07 -18.88
C PHE A 620 -14.53 5.72 -20.36
N LYS A 621 -14.14 6.67 -21.19
CA LYS A 621 -14.33 6.72 -22.65
C LYS A 621 -13.74 5.56 -23.48
N ASN A 622 -12.92 4.69 -22.92
CA ASN A 622 -12.21 3.67 -23.69
C ASN A 622 -12.86 2.31 -23.56
N ASN A 623 -13.93 2.10 -24.30
CA ASN A 623 -14.45 0.76 -24.53
C ASN A 623 -13.44 -0.01 -25.39
N TYR A 624 -12.37 -0.50 -24.77
CA TYR A 624 -11.33 -1.28 -25.44
C TYR A 624 -11.82 -2.72 -25.68
N VAL A 625 -12.83 -2.88 -26.52
CA VAL A 625 -13.51 -4.16 -26.74
C VAL A 625 -12.58 -5.27 -27.25
N ILE A 626 -11.47 -4.89 -27.92
CA ILE A 626 -10.45 -5.85 -28.41
C ILE A 626 -9.77 -6.63 -27.26
N ALA A 627 -9.94 -6.20 -26.02
CA ALA A 627 -9.41 -6.93 -24.87
C ALA A 627 -9.90 -8.38 -24.83
N ASN A 628 -11.13 -8.67 -25.28
CA ASN A 628 -11.66 -10.04 -25.33
C ASN A 628 -10.83 -10.95 -26.25
N ALA A 629 -10.42 -10.46 -27.43
CA ALA A 629 -9.59 -11.22 -28.34
C ALA A 629 -8.18 -11.45 -27.78
N TRP A 630 -7.62 -10.46 -27.09
CA TRP A 630 -6.32 -10.59 -26.46
C TRP A 630 -6.37 -11.56 -25.26
N TYR A 631 -7.43 -11.52 -24.46
CA TYR A 631 -7.68 -12.48 -23.40
C TYR A 631 -7.84 -13.91 -23.94
N ALA A 632 -8.58 -14.08 -25.03
CA ALA A 632 -8.69 -15.38 -25.70
C ALA A 632 -7.34 -15.91 -26.20
N SER A 633 -6.41 -15.04 -26.60
CA SER A 633 -5.05 -15.46 -26.98
C SER A 633 -4.26 -16.00 -25.80
N HIS A 634 -4.45 -15.49 -24.57
CA HIS A 634 -3.83 -16.02 -23.37
C HIS A 634 -4.35 -17.43 -23.04
N LEU A 635 -5.68 -17.67 -23.18
CA LEU A 635 -6.27 -19.00 -23.02
C LEU A 635 -5.63 -20.01 -24.00
N TRP A 636 -5.47 -19.61 -25.26
CA TRP A 636 -4.83 -20.45 -26.27
C TRP A 636 -3.32 -20.67 -26.01
N GLN A 637 -2.61 -19.64 -25.57
CA GLN A 637 -1.17 -19.71 -25.30
C GLN A 637 -0.85 -20.74 -24.20
N HIS A 638 -1.59 -20.75 -23.10
CA HIS A 638 -1.43 -21.75 -22.04
C HIS A 638 -1.55 -23.17 -22.58
N TYR A 639 -2.58 -23.46 -23.39
CA TYR A 639 -2.70 -24.75 -24.06
C TYR A 639 -1.49 -25.09 -24.94
N ARG A 640 -0.96 -24.11 -25.68
CA ARG A 640 0.22 -24.37 -26.55
C ARG A 640 1.46 -24.75 -25.79
N TYR A 641 1.64 -24.26 -24.57
CA TYR A 641 2.76 -24.61 -23.71
C TYR A 641 2.55 -25.91 -22.95
N THR A 642 1.35 -26.16 -22.45
CA THR A 642 1.06 -27.31 -21.58
C THR A 642 0.58 -28.53 -22.36
N LEU A 643 -0.03 -28.35 -23.54
CA LEU A 643 -0.73 -29.37 -24.33
C LEU A 643 -1.83 -30.08 -23.54
N ASP A 644 -2.36 -29.45 -22.49
CA ASP A 644 -3.44 -29.96 -21.65
C ASP A 644 -4.78 -29.89 -22.40
N ARG A 645 -5.25 -31.05 -22.85
CA ARG A 645 -6.50 -31.16 -23.61
C ARG A 645 -7.75 -30.96 -22.75
N ASP A 646 -7.69 -31.26 -21.46
CA ASP A 646 -8.83 -31.10 -20.57
C ASP A 646 -9.00 -29.62 -20.20
N TYR A 647 -7.89 -28.91 -20.01
CA TYR A 647 -7.88 -27.45 -19.95
C TYR A 647 -8.51 -26.85 -21.24
N LEU A 648 -8.03 -27.25 -22.42
CA LEU A 648 -8.56 -26.73 -23.68
C LEU A 648 -10.06 -26.96 -23.83
N LYS A 649 -10.56 -28.18 -23.51
CA LYS A 649 -11.99 -28.46 -23.53
C LYS A 649 -12.80 -27.52 -22.64
N ARG A 650 -12.26 -27.19 -21.46
CA ARG A 650 -12.88 -26.28 -20.50
C ARG A 650 -12.95 -24.83 -21.03
N VAL A 651 -11.87 -24.31 -21.60
CA VAL A 651 -11.78 -22.89 -22.00
C VAL A 651 -12.24 -22.63 -23.44
N PHE A 652 -12.35 -23.65 -24.28
CA PHE A 652 -12.75 -23.50 -25.67
C PHE A 652 -14.11 -22.81 -25.88
N PRO A 653 -15.17 -23.04 -25.06
CA PRO A 653 -16.40 -22.28 -25.17
C PRO A 653 -16.20 -20.77 -25.01
N ALA A 654 -15.39 -20.34 -24.05
CA ALA A 654 -15.08 -18.92 -23.83
C ALA A 654 -14.33 -18.32 -25.04
N MET A 655 -13.39 -19.07 -25.63
CA MET A 655 -12.67 -18.63 -26.85
C MET A 655 -13.62 -18.53 -28.06
N LEU A 656 -14.48 -19.51 -28.25
CA LEU A 656 -15.50 -19.52 -29.30
C LEU A 656 -16.45 -18.32 -29.14
N SER A 657 -16.93 -18.10 -27.92
CA SER A 657 -17.81 -16.99 -27.57
C SER A 657 -17.13 -15.62 -27.78
N ALA A 658 -15.84 -15.49 -27.45
CA ALA A 658 -15.06 -14.28 -27.80
C ALA A 658 -15.04 -14.02 -29.31
N SER A 659 -14.86 -15.06 -30.13
CA SER A 659 -14.86 -14.91 -31.61
C SER A 659 -16.23 -14.56 -32.18
N GLN A 660 -17.31 -14.99 -31.50
CA GLN A 660 -18.69 -14.67 -31.92
C GLN A 660 -19.08 -13.22 -31.66
N PHE A 661 -18.35 -12.52 -30.83
CA PHE A 661 -18.52 -11.08 -30.62
C PHE A 661 -18.17 -10.27 -31.88
N TRP A 662 -17.21 -10.73 -32.66
CA TRP A 662 -16.77 -10.09 -33.92
C TRP A 662 -17.56 -10.56 -35.12
#